data_5ed4cca4f98d69d1a6ec0d2852d60274
#
_entry.id   5ed4cca4f98d69d1a6ec0d2852d60274
#
_cell.length_a   1.000
_cell.length_b   1.000
_cell.length_c   1.000
_cell.angle_alpha   90.00
_cell.angle_beta   90.00
_cell.angle_gamma   90.00
#
_symmetry.space_group_name_H-M   'P 1'
#
loop_
_entity.id
_entity.type
_entity.pdbx_description
1 polymer ?
#
loop_
_entity_poly.entity_id
_entity_poly.type
_entity_poly.pdbx_seq_one_letter_code
_entity_poly.pdbx_strand_id
1 'polypeptide(L)'
;EKSGQVRRYSDYTVKSVLTDSHRVLGVKLTSTSDKSSLTVRARMTIDASDWGDVIKGSGAKWDAGIDAKAEFGEPSAPHAGEPATDMNPITWCMILEQRKTKSLFPKPAGYDPRYFNQRWGWIKEQFAYTSRRLVDGRGIKQITHPDVILINTPPIDYPLDVYPADVASALEATEAGASRKNIVAMTPAQREIVFRNARKHSLKFYYHLQQQSSKFRYMALSDEFGTIDKLPPKPYIRESLRLVAQHIVREQEVSGFAGRSNYAMKMYPDAVFSWQFELDFHPTRRSWTTDQGERGPWEAAFRDRRRFGRNGTGRCVFPLRALVPKHVYGLLAAQKNLGFTSIVSSSCRLHDQSIHAGQASGAVAAVSLRHNDSPGGYYLQPERLAEIWSGLLEPENGAPLAIWPFADVDPFDPGFVAIQQLALLRLLPLGPSDTSFRPDQAATSKWMGDLTAKVAEAGYRALQIVVTRTEKRRNIALIVWNHIKNQPLPRLIHKAENDADGDGIENANDPLPFTPGLSSWILDPNHDGLPAVLPPFAKGVRAFNFTSAKGPKRQGFVNDSGQSFDDQSGSGWRSDLSRNTRLRNFDNEPLRDGFVFTRKQDVWECKVENGRWKVYACFGDAEHPQPGQQLSIESKVIAKKIDTSAGQFHEVTTVVTVSDGRLTVTIGDPDGGSNTCINWVILEPM
;
A
#
# COMPACT_ATOMS: atom_id res chain seq x y z
N GLU A 1 7.72 -23.35 -22.97
CA GLU A 1 7.75 -23.67 -24.40
C GLU A 1 8.33 -25.09 -24.65
N LYS A 2 9.45 -25.44 -24.01
CA LYS A 2 10.08 -26.77 -24.16
C LYS A 2 9.18 -27.95 -23.77
N SER A 3 8.24 -27.75 -22.84
CA SER A 3 7.27 -28.78 -22.44
C SER A 3 6.13 -28.98 -23.44
N GLY A 4 5.96 -28.10 -24.42
CA GLY A 4 4.81 -28.08 -25.34
C GLY A 4 3.51 -27.56 -24.67
N GLN A 5 3.54 -27.28 -23.39
CA GLN A 5 2.35 -26.79 -22.63
C GLN A 5 2.17 -25.28 -22.73
N VAL A 6 3.21 -24.55 -23.09
CA VAL A 6 3.19 -23.09 -23.26
C VAL A 6 3.39 -22.75 -24.72
N ARG A 7 2.43 -22.01 -25.30
CA ARG A 7 2.51 -21.44 -26.64
C ARG A 7 2.66 -19.93 -26.54
N ARG A 8 3.68 -19.38 -27.19
CA ARG A 8 3.91 -17.94 -27.26
C ARG A 8 3.52 -17.42 -28.64
N TYR A 9 2.75 -16.36 -28.64
CA TYR A 9 2.39 -15.59 -29.84
C TYR A 9 2.95 -14.19 -29.70
N SER A 10 4.03 -13.89 -30.40
CA SER A 10 4.67 -12.57 -30.43
C SER A 10 4.01 -11.68 -31.50
N ASP A 11 4.14 -10.36 -31.33
CA ASP A 11 3.68 -9.35 -32.30
C ASP A 11 2.17 -9.33 -32.56
N TYR A 12 1.39 -9.59 -31.50
CA TYR A 12 -0.06 -9.47 -31.51
C TYR A 12 -0.56 -8.43 -30.50
N THR A 13 -1.65 -7.77 -30.88
CA THR A 13 -2.42 -6.88 -29.97
C THR A 13 -3.84 -7.39 -29.83
N VAL A 14 -4.48 -7.11 -28.72
CA VAL A 14 -5.90 -7.43 -28.49
C VAL A 14 -6.76 -6.58 -29.43
N LYS A 15 -7.52 -7.22 -30.29
CA LYS A 15 -8.50 -6.57 -31.19
C LYS A 15 -9.88 -6.50 -30.53
N SER A 16 -10.31 -7.61 -29.94
CA SER A 16 -11.59 -7.69 -29.22
C SER A 16 -11.56 -8.86 -28.23
N VAL A 17 -12.42 -8.79 -27.25
CA VAL A 17 -12.66 -9.85 -26.28
C VAL A 17 -13.88 -10.65 -26.72
N LEU A 18 -13.80 -11.97 -26.61
CA LEU A 18 -14.90 -12.87 -26.88
C LEU A 18 -15.69 -13.06 -25.58
N THR A 19 -16.95 -12.66 -25.59
CA THR A 19 -17.81 -12.76 -24.41
C THR A 19 -19.12 -13.46 -24.74
N ASP A 20 -19.68 -14.12 -23.74
CA ASP A 20 -21.04 -14.61 -23.73
C ASP A 20 -21.68 -14.15 -22.42
N SER A 21 -22.67 -13.26 -22.50
CA SER A 21 -23.26 -12.57 -21.36
C SER A 21 -22.20 -11.93 -20.46
N HIS A 22 -21.97 -12.48 -19.28
CA HIS A 22 -20.99 -12.00 -18.31
C HIS A 22 -19.70 -12.87 -18.27
N ARG A 23 -19.46 -13.72 -19.27
CA ARG A 23 -18.31 -14.60 -19.29
C ARG A 23 -17.36 -14.28 -20.43
N VAL A 24 -16.07 -14.17 -20.12
CA VAL A 24 -15.00 -14.10 -21.10
C VAL A 24 -14.70 -15.50 -21.61
N LEU A 25 -14.73 -15.67 -22.94
CA LEU A 25 -14.46 -16.92 -23.65
C LEU A 25 -13.14 -16.94 -24.39
N GLY A 26 -12.37 -15.84 -24.29
CA GLY A 26 -11.09 -15.67 -24.95
C GLY A 26 -10.94 -14.32 -25.65
N VAL A 27 -10.01 -14.24 -26.58
CA VAL A 27 -9.65 -13.00 -27.27
C VAL A 27 -9.47 -13.20 -28.76
N LYS A 28 -9.75 -12.15 -29.54
CA LYS A 28 -9.34 -12.02 -30.91
C LYS A 28 -8.15 -11.08 -30.98
N LEU A 29 -7.07 -11.51 -31.54
CA LEU A 29 -5.81 -10.80 -31.67
C LEU A 29 -5.60 -10.36 -33.13
N THR A 30 -4.84 -9.28 -33.31
CA THR A 30 -4.34 -8.83 -34.61
C THR A 30 -2.83 -8.75 -34.59
N SER A 31 -2.20 -9.34 -35.57
CA SER A 31 -0.75 -9.24 -35.79
C SER A 31 -0.36 -7.77 -36.10
N THR A 32 0.71 -7.33 -35.46
CA THR A 32 1.26 -5.98 -35.71
C THR A 32 2.05 -5.93 -37.03
N SER A 33 2.56 -7.06 -37.50
CA SER A 33 3.38 -7.18 -38.72
C SER A 33 2.52 -7.27 -39.99
N ASP A 34 1.67 -8.29 -40.09
CA ASP A 34 0.93 -8.60 -41.34
C ASP A 34 -0.58 -8.36 -41.24
N LYS A 35 -1.07 -7.84 -40.10
CA LYS A 35 -2.48 -7.58 -39.83
C LYS A 35 -3.39 -8.82 -39.82
N SER A 36 -2.83 -10.01 -39.86
CA SER A 36 -3.61 -11.24 -39.70
C SER A 36 -4.35 -11.31 -38.37
N SER A 37 -5.41 -12.09 -38.31
CA SER A 37 -6.22 -12.26 -37.12
C SER A 37 -6.04 -13.65 -36.53
N LEU A 38 -5.85 -13.74 -35.22
CA LEU A 38 -5.82 -14.98 -34.46
C LEU A 38 -6.92 -14.98 -33.40
N THR A 39 -7.71 -16.04 -33.36
CA THR A 39 -8.72 -16.22 -32.31
C THR A 39 -8.23 -17.25 -31.30
N VAL A 40 -8.12 -16.86 -30.04
CA VAL A 40 -7.76 -17.74 -28.92
C VAL A 40 -8.97 -17.90 -28.02
N ARG A 41 -9.49 -19.11 -27.91
CA ARG A 41 -10.55 -19.47 -26.97
C ARG A 41 -9.93 -20.00 -25.68
N ALA A 42 -10.45 -19.59 -24.54
CA ALA A 42 -9.93 -19.96 -23.23
C ALA A 42 -11.09 -20.09 -22.20
N ARG A 43 -10.97 -21.05 -21.29
CA ARG A 43 -11.88 -21.18 -20.15
C ARG A 43 -11.58 -20.11 -19.07
N MET A 44 -10.30 -19.69 -18.98
CA MET A 44 -9.83 -18.62 -18.10
C MET A 44 -8.86 -17.72 -18.87
N THR A 45 -9.06 -16.43 -18.77
CA THR A 45 -8.19 -15.40 -19.37
C THR A 45 -7.58 -14.55 -18.24
N ILE A 46 -6.29 -14.27 -18.32
CA ILE A 46 -5.59 -13.40 -17.36
C ILE A 46 -5.15 -12.16 -18.13
N ASP A 47 -5.65 -10.98 -17.70
CA ASP A 47 -5.22 -9.71 -18.29
C ASP A 47 -3.98 -9.18 -17.56
N ALA A 48 -2.82 -9.31 -18.20
CA ALA A 48 -1.55 -8.73 -17.75
C ALA A 48 -1.08 -7.60 -18.68
N SER A 49 -1.98 -7.02 -19.47
CA SER A 49 -1.65 -5.90 -20.35
C SER A 49 -1.41 -4.60 -19.56
N ASP A 50 -0.57 -3.72 -20.11
CA ASP A 50 -0.24 -2.44 -19.47
C ASP A 50 -1.45 -1.51 -19.28
N TRP A 51 -2.50 -1.68 -20.10
CA TRP A 51 -3.66 -0.79 -20.14
C TRP A 51 -4.99 -1.49 -19.89
N GLY A 52 -4.96 -2.75 -19.42
CA GLY A 52 -6.16 -3.52 -19.15
C GLY A 52 -6.99 -3.79 -20.42
N ASP A 53 -6.35 -4.17 -21.50
CA ASP A 53 -7.01 -4.27 -22.81
C ASP A 53 -8.09 -5.36 -22.87
N VAL A 54 -7.94 -6.44 -22.10
CA VAL A 54 -8.97 -7.47 -21.98
C VAL A 54 -10.07 -7.01 -21.03
N ILE A 55 -9.73 -6.43 -19.89
CA ILE A 55 -10.70 -5.91 -18.90
C ILE A 55 -11.62 -4.90 -19.59
N LYS A 56 -11.09 -3.94 -20.35
CA LYS A 56 -11.89 -2.94 -21.11
C LYS A 56 -12.88 -3.58 -22.08
N GLY A 57 -12.47 -4.62 -22.76
CA GLY A 57 -13.29 -5.29 -23.76
C GLY A 57 -14.23 -6.37 -23.19
N SER A 58 -14.12 -6.72 -21.91
CA SER A 58 -14.85 -7.82 -21.29
C SER A 58 -16.23 -7.45 -20.72
N GLY A 59 -16.52 -6.15 -20.60
CA GLY A 59 -17.69 -5.65 -19.88
C GLY A 59 -17.47 -5.52 -18.36
N ALA A 60 -16.31 -5.90 -17.83
CA ALA A 60 -15.96 -5.65 -16.45
C ALA A 60 -15.86 -4.15 -16.18
N LYS A 61 -16.37 -3.70 -15.04
CA LYS A 61 -16.22 -2.31 -14.61
C LYS A 61 -14.77 -2.04 -14.20
N TRP A 62 -14.32 -0.85 -14.47
CA TRP A 62 -12.97 -0.38 -14.12
C TRP A 62 -12.97 1.14 -13.92
N ASP A 63 -11.96 1.61 -13.19
CA ASP A 63 -11.70 3.02 -12.93
C ASP A 63 -10.29 3.40 -13.38
N ALA A 64 -10.05 4.69 -13.57
CA ALA A 64 -8.74 5.26 -13.88
C ALA A 64 -8.67 6.70 -13.39
N GLY A 65 -7.48 7.15 -13.07
CA GLY A 65 -7.27 8.48 -12.50
C GLY A 65 -7.33 8.46 -10.97
N ILE A 66 -7.47 9.63 -10.37
CA ILE A 66 -7.38 9.81 -8.92
C ILE A 66 -8.76 9.66 -8.28
N ASP A 67 -8.86 8.78 -7.29
CA ASP A 67 -10.07 8.61 -6.49
C ASP A 67 -10.24 9.79 -5.52
N ALA A 68 -11.47 10.28 -5.38
CA ALA A 68 -11.77 11.31 -4.38
C ALA A 68 -11.89 10.71 -2.97
N LYS A 69 -11.58 11.51 -1.95
CA LYS A 69 -11.69 11.07 -0.54
C LYS A 69 -13.09 10.57 -0.19
N ALA A 70 -14.13 11.18 -0.76
CA ALA A 70 -15.51 10.78 -0.53
C ALA A 70 -15.84 9.36 -1.02
N GLU A 71 -15.03 8.78 -1.91
CA GLU A 71 -15.29 7.47 -2.52
C GLU A 71 -14.86 6.32 -1.61
N PHE A 72 -13.63 6.39 -1.08
CA PHE A 72 -13.04 5.31 -0.28
C PHE A 72 -12.61 5.74 1.13
N GLY A 73 -12.77 7.01 1.49
CA GLY A 73 -12.38 7.54 2.81
C GLY A 73 -10.87 7.61 3.02
N GLU A 74 -10.06 7.51 1.99
CA GLU A 74 -8.60 7.42 2.11
C GLU A 74 -8.00 8.74 2.63
N PRO A 75 -7.08 8.67 3.62
CA PRO A 75 -6.48 9.87 4.22
C PRO A 75 -5.74 10.77 3.24
N SER A 76 -5.02 10.17 2.30
CA SER A 76 -4.21 10.89 1.31
C SER A 76 -4.97 11.27 0.03
N ALA A 77 -6.24 10.87 -0.08
CA ALA A 77 -7.05 11.21 -1.24
C ALA A 77 -7.48 12.68 -1.23
N PRO A 78 -7.57 13.35 -2.39
CA PRO A 78 -8.03 14.73 -2.48
C PRO A 78 -9.51 14.87 -2.11
N HIS A 79 -9.87 16.01 -1.51
CA HIS A 79 -11.26 16.28 -1.12
C HIS A 79 -12.18 16.57 -2.32
N ALA A 80 -11.65 17.15 -3.41
CA ALA A 80 -12.38 17.47 -4.62
C ALA A 80 -11.94 16.57 -5.78
N GLY A 81 -12.83 16.39 -6.76
CA GLY A 81 -12.51 15.64 -7.96
C GLY A 81 -11.34 16.27 -8.72
N GLU A 82 -10.38 15.44 -9.06
CA GLU A 82 -9.26 15.79 -9.92
C GLU A 82 -9.65 15.59 -11.40
N PRO A 83 -8.90 16.18 -12.36
CA PRO A 83 -9.15 15.91 -13.77
C PRO A 83 -9.11 14.41 -14.06
N ALA A 84 -10.06 13.90 -14.83
CA ALA A 84 -10.13 12.48 -15.19
C ALA A 84 -8.87 11.96 -15.90
N THR A 85 -8.07 12.88 -16.46
CA THR A 85 -6.78 12.58 -17.11
C THR A 85 -5.65 12.37 -16.11
N ASP A 86 -5.80 12.86 -14.86
CA ASP A 86 -4.72 12.87 -13.87
C ASP A 86 -4.49 11.46 -13.31
N MET A 87 -3.25 11.01 -13.40
CA MET A 87 -2.75 9.76 -12.87
C MET A 87 -1.23 9.82 -12.77
N ASN A 88 -0.58 8.81 -12.20
CA ASN A 88 0.88 8.77 -12.17
C ASN A 88 1.48 8.91 -13.57
N PRO A 89 2.54 9.74 -13.74
CA PRO A 89 3.10 10.03 -15.04
C PRO A 89 3.76 8.82 -15.67
N ILE A 90 3.83 8.79 -16.99
CA ILE A 90 4.71 7.89 -17.71
C ILE A 90 6.12 8.45 -17.76
N THR A 91 7.12 7.57 -17.92
CA THR A 91 8.52 8.01 -18.04
C THR A 91 9.20 7.27 -19.17
N TRP A 92 9.77 8.00 -20.14
CA TRP A 92 10.60 7.36 -21.13
C TRP A 92 12.02 7.25 -20.59
N CYS A 93 12.34 6.10 -19.97
CA CYS A 93 13.65 5.84 -19.38
C CYS A 93 14.75 5.76 -20.44
N MET A 94 15.99 5.98 -20.03
CA MET A 94 17.17 5.87 -20.89
C MET A 94 18.27 5.13 -20.15
N ILE A 95 18.97 4.22 -20.84
CA ILE A 95 20.21 3.64 -20.35
C ILE A 95 21.35 4.36 -21.05
N LEU A 96 22.27 4.90 -20.25
CA LEU A 96 23.47 5.57 -20.73
C LEU A 96 24.71 4.77 -20.35
N GLU A 97 25.62 4.64 -21.29
CA GLU A 97 26.89 3.94 -21.13
C GLU A 97 28.07 4.89 -21.34
N GLN A 98 29.07 4.82 -20.48
CA GLN A 98 30.28 5.63 -20.56
C GLN A 98 31.12 5.25 -21.79
N ARG A 99 31.58 6.27 -22.52
CA ARG A 99 32.46 6.13 -23.66
C ARG A 99 33.86 6.70 -23.35
N LYS A 100 34.88 6.20 -24.06
CA LYS A 100 36.24 6.73 -23.96
C LYS A 100 36.37 8.13 -24.57
N THR A 101 35.58 8.43 -25.58
CA THR A 101 35.52 9.69 -26.29
C THR A 101 34.22 10.42 -26.06
N LYS A 102 34.20 11.75 -26.26
CA LYS A 102 32.94 12.52 -26.17
C LYS A 102 31.91 11.99 -27.16
N SER A 103 30.68 11.82 -26.68
CA SER A 103 29.52 11.40 -27.45
C SER A 103 28.44 12.48 -27.30
N LEU A 104 28.52 13.48 -28.14
CA LEU A 104 27.60 14.62 -28.07
C LEU A 104 26.30 14.28 -28.77
N PHE A 105 25.18 14.48 -28.07
CA PHE A 105 23.85 14.35 -28.64
C PHE A 105 23.45 15.63 -29.38
N PRO A 106 22.87 15.55 -30.57
CA PRO A 106 22.44 16.74 -31.30
C PRO A 106 21.34 17.47 -30.54
N LYS A 107 21.35 18.82 -30.66
CA LYS A 107 20.32 19.66 -29.99
C LYS A 107 18.90 19.24 -30.46
N PRO A 108 18.04 18.75 -29.56
CA PRO A 108 16.68 18.39 -29.94
C PRO A 108 15.86 19.61 -30.36
N ALA A 109 15.02 19.44 -31.36
CA ALA A 109 14.09 20.50 -31.79
C ALA A 109 13.19 20.95 -30.63
N GLY A 110 13.04 22.25 -30.45
CA GLY A 110 12.26 22.84 -29.35
C GLY A 110 12.88 22.64 -27.98
N TYR A 111 14.19 22.39 -27.90
CA TYR A 111 14.88 22.41 -26.61
C TYR A 111 14.95 23.83 -26.06
N ASP A 112 14.51 23.99 -24.81
CA ASP A 112 14.62 25.18 -24.01
C ASP A 112 15.11 24.76 -22.61
N PRO A 113 16.16 25.35 -22.04
CA PRO A 113 16.67 24.99 -20.72
C PRO A 113 15.62 25.17 -19.61
N ARG A 114 14.61 26.04 -19.81
CA ARG A 114 13.51 26.27 -18.87
C ARG A 114 12.59 25.09 -18.66
N TYR A 115 12.67 24.02 -19.47
CA TYR A 115 12.05 22.73 -19.15
C TYR A 115 12.64 22.07 -17.90
N PHE A 116 13.83 22.48 -17.45
CA PHE A 116 14.57 21.81 -16.40
C PHE A 116 15.15 22.80 -15.38
N ASN A 117 14.41 23.84 -15.04
CA ASN A 117 14.79 24.86 -14.08
C ASN A 117 14.57 24.46 -12.62
N GLN A 118 13.94 23.33 -12.38
CA GLN A 118 13.61 22.86 -11.03
C GLN A 118 14.86 22.79 -10.15
N ARG A 119 14.77 23.36 -8.95
CA ARG A 119 15.80 23.31 -7.92
C ARG A 119 15.96 21.93 -7.26
N TRP A 120 15.48 20.89 -7.90
CA TRP A 120 15.51 19.54 -7.37
C TRP A 120 16.92 18.97 -7.49
N GLY A 121 17.38 18.27 -6.44
CA GLY A 121 18.66 17.56 -6.46
C GLY A 121 18.83 16.58 -7.63
N TRP A 122 17.72 16.14 -8.22
CA TRP A 122 17.64 15.23 -9.37
C TRP A 122 18.22 15.78 -10.67
N ILE A 123 18.32 17.10 -10.83
CA ILE A 123 18.95 17.76 -11.98
C ILE A 123 20.45 17.87 -11.78
N LYS A 124 20.94 17.77 -10.52
CA LYS A 124 22.37 17.84 -10.24
C LYS A 124 23.08 16.64 -10.84
N GLU A 125 24.17 16.90 -11.52
CA GLU A 125 25.03 15.89 -12.16
C GLU A 125 25.27 14.67 -11.28
N GLN A 126 25.72 14.90 -10.06
CA GLN A 126 26.07 13.83 -9.13
C GLN A 126 24.88 12.90 -8.87
N PHE A 127 23.69 13.45 -8.69
CA PHE A 127 22.50 12.64 -8.41
C PHE A 127 22.04 11.86 -9.64
N ALA A 128 21.92 12.51 -10.81
CA ALA A 128 21.53 11.86 -12.06
C ALA A 128 22.52 10.74 -12.44
N TYR A 129 23.79 10.88 -12.09
CA TYR A 129 24.81 9.90 -12.38
C TYR A 129 24.82 8.72 -11.40
N THR A 130 24.56 8.95 -10.10
CA THR A 130 24.78 7.94 -9.06
C THR A 130 23.50 7.23 -8.58
N SER A 131 22.33 7.86 -8.72
CA SER A 131 21.07 7.34 -8.14
C SER A 131 20.62 6.00 -8.71
N ARG A 132 20.93 5.74 -9.98
CA ARG A 132 20.57 4.51 -10.70
C ARG A 132 21.75 3.95 -11.48
N ARG A 133 22.89 3.82 -10.83
CA ARG A 133 24.09 3.26 -11.45
C ARG A 133 23.97 1.75 -11.50
N LEU A 134 23.73 1.21 -12.70
CA LEU A 134 23.53 -0.22 -12.95
C LEU A 134 24.86 -0.98 -12.91
N VAL A 135 25.92 -0.38 -13.45
CA VAL A 135 27.29 -0.90 -13.40
C VAL A 135 28.23 0.20 -12.94
N ASP A 136 28.98 -0.09 -11.88
CA ASP A 136 30.11 0.73 -11.42
C ASP A 136 31.41 0.16 -11.95
N GLY A 137 31.89 0.70 -13.07
CA GLY A 137 33.14 0.28 -13.71
C GLY A 137 34.39 0.46 -12.85
N ARG A 138 34.33 1.28 -11.79
CA ARG A 138 35.45 1.47 -10.86
C ARG A 138 35.43 0.49 -9.68
N GLY A 139 34.23 -0.04 -9.33
CA GLY A 139 34.08 -0.93 -8.18
C GLY A 139 34.57 -2.35 -8.44
N ILE A 140 34.68 -2.74 -9.71
CA ILE A 140 35.11 -4.08 -10.11
C ILE A 140 36.61 -4.02 -10.46
N LYS A 141 37.44 -4.37 -9.50
CA LYS A 141 38.91 -4.26 -9.61
C LYS A 141 39.55 -5.06 -10.75
N GLN A 142 38.85 -5.99 -11.38
CA GLN A 142 39.40 -6.89 -12.41
C GLN A 142 38.71 -6.81 -13.77
N ILE A 143 37.65 -6.05 -13.91
CA ILE A 143 36.89 -5.90 -15.15
C ILE A 143 36.82 -4.42 -15.49
N THR A 144 37.43 -4.02 -16.58
CA THR A 144 37.31 -2.67 -17.16
C THR A 144 35.97 -2.57 -17.90
N HIS A 145 34.88 -2.54 -17.18
CA HIS A 145 33.57 -2.26 -17.75
C HIS A 145 33.28 -0.76 -17.69
N PRO A 146 32.67 -0.14 -18.69
CA PRO A 146 32.21 1.24 -18.60
C PRO A 146 31.12 1.38 -17.55
N ASP A 147 30.96 2.57 -16.98
CA ASP A 147 29.80 2.89 -16.16
C ASP A 147 28.53 2.81 -17.00
N VAL A 148 27.51 2.16 -16.45
CA VAL A 148 26.17 2.09 -17.04
C VAL A 148 25.17 2.65 -16.03
N ILE A 149 24.38 3.62 -16.46
CA ILE A 149 23.40 4.30 -15.61
C ILE A 149 22.02 4.27 -16.25
N LEU A 150 21.00 4.18 -15.42
CA LEU A 150 19.59 4.34 -15.81
C LEU A 150 19.12 5.75 -15.46
N ILE A 151 18.67 6.49 -16.43
CA ILE A 151 17.93 7.73 -16.23
C ILE A 151 16.45 7.39 -16.11
N ASN A 152 15.95 7.44 -14.88
CA ASN A 152 14.55 7.28 -14.48
C ASN A 152 14.30 8.22 -13.32
N THR A 153 14.19 9.51 -13.59
CA THR A 153 14.18 10.59 -12.59
C THR A 153 12.99 11.54 -12.83
N PRO A 154 12.48 12.21 -11.78
CA PRO A 154 11.34 13.11 -11.91
C PRO A 154 11.39 14.16 -13.03
N PRO A 155 12.55 14.73 -13.42
CA PRO A 155 12.61 15.68 -14.53
C PRO A 155 12.17 15.13 -15.88
N ILE A 156 12.19 13.81 -16.08
CA ILE A 156 11.69 13.18 -17.31
C ILE A 156 10.33 12.48 -17.13
N ASP A 157 9.72 12.62 -15.96
CA ASP A 157 8.33 12.23 -15.79
C ASP A 157 7.44 13.09 -16.71
N TYR A 158 6.54 12.44 -17.39
CA TYR A 158 5.64 13.08 -18.35
C TYR A 158 4.22 13.10 -17.78
N PRO A 159 3.79 14.23 -17.17
CA PRO A 159 2.45 14.38 -16.62
C PRO A 159 1.38 14.19 -17.68
N LEU A 160 0.24 13.64 -17.26
CA LEU A 160 -0.89 13.29 -18.14
C LEU A 160 -2.11 14.19 -17.90
N ASP A 161 -1.98 15.17 -17.01
CA ASP A 161 -3.06 16.07 -16.57
C ASP A 161 -3.55 17.02 -17.69
N VAL A 162 -2.64 17.78 -18.25
CA VAL A 162 -2.90 18.74 -19.36
C VAL A 162 -1.79 18.60 -20.39
N TYR A 163 -2.13 18.36 -21.65
CA TYR A 163 -1.12 18.19 -22.70
C TYR A 163 -0.63 19.54 -23.26
N PRO A 164 0.64 19.61 -23.74
CA PRO A 164 1.11 20.74 -24.55
C PRO A 164 0.20 20.97 -25.77
N ALA A 165 0.07 22.22 -26.20
CA ALA A 165 -0.87 22.63 -27.23
C ALA A 165 -0.74 21.86 -28.56
N ASP A 166 0.52 21.50 -28.94
CA ASP A 166 0.77 20.71 -30.15
C ASP A 166 0.28 19.25 -29.98
N VAL A 167 0.44 18.66 -28.79
CA VAL A 167 -0.06 17.31 -28.47
C VAL A 167 -1.58 17.32 -28.39
N ALA A 168 -2.16 18.29 -27.68
CA ALA A 168 -3.60 18.43 -27.56
C ALA A 168 -4.26 18.58 -28.95
N SER A 169 -3.74 19.47 -29.81
CA SER A 169 -4.23 19.65 -31.17
C SER A 169 -4.14 18.38 -32.03
N ALA A 170 -3.03 17.63 -31.89
CA ALA A 170 -2.87 16.37 -32.62
C ALA A 170 -3.84 15.27 -32.11
N LEU A 171 -4.18 15.25 -30.82
CA LEU A 171 -5.19 14.36 -30.25
C LEU A 171 -6.59 14.73 -30.72
N GLU A 172 -6.96 16.01 -30.64
CA GLU A 172 -8.27 16.51 -31.13
C GLU A 172 -8.49 16.27 -32.63
N ALA A 173 -7.43 16.25 -33.43
CA ALA A 173 -7.50 15.88 -34.85
C ALA A 173 -7.85 14.39 -35.08
N THR A 174 -7.66 13.53 -34.12
CA THR A 174 -8.04 12.10 -34.19
C THR A 174 -9.51 11.88 -33.80
N GLU A 175 -9.98 12.62 -32.80
CA GLU A 175 -11.34 12.55 -32.26
C GLU A 175 -11.59 13.77 -31.36
N ALA A 176 -12.74 14.39 -31.48
CA ALA A 176 -13.14 15.52 -30.64
C ALA A 176 -13.16 15.09 -29.16
N GLY A 177 -12.46 15.83 -28.29
CA GLY A 177 -12.32 15.55 -26.87
C GLY A 177 -11.20 14.55 -26.51
N ALA A 178 -10.43 14.09 -27.49
CA ALA A 178 -9.35 13.11 -27.23
C ALA A 178 -8.26 13.63 -26.28
N SER A 179 -8.00 14.94 -26.28
CA SER A 179 -7.02 15.56 -25.38
C SER A 179 -7.45 15.56 -23.91
N ARG A 180 -8.72 15.28 -23.62
CA ARG A 180 -9.30 15.20 -22.26
C ARG A 180 -9.57 13.77 -21.81
N LYS A 181 -9.25 12.78 -22.65
CA LYS A 181 -9.35 11.36 -22.27
C LYS A 181 -8.22 10.98 -21.35
N ASN A 182 -8.53 10.14 -20.34
CA ASN A 182 -7.50 9.41 -19.64
C ASN A 182 -6.72 8.54 -20.64
N ILE A 183 -5.39 8.46 -20.49
CA ILE A 183 -4.52 7.70 -21.42
C ILE A 183 -4.91 6.22 -21.52
N VAL A 184 -5.50 5.66 -20.46
CA VAL A 184 -6.02 4.28 -20.44
C VAL A 184 -7.16 4.10 -21.47
N ALA A 185 -8.01 5.10 -21.60
CA ALA A 185 -9.14 5.10 -22.52
C ALA A 185 -8.76 5.46 -23.98
N MET A 186 -7.54 5.94 -24.21
CA MET A 186 -7.05 6.31 -25.53
C MET A 186 -6.83 5.08 -26.41
N THR A 187 -7.01 5.25 -27.72
CA THR A 187 -6.59 4.27 -28.71
C THR A 187 -5.07 4.15 -28.78
N PRO A 188 -4.51 3.05 -29.28
CA PRO A 188 -3.06 2.94 -29.50
C PRO A 188 -2.46 4.08 -30.31
N ALA A 189 -3.19 4.58 -31.34
CA ALA A 189 -2.75 5.70 -32.17
C ALA A 189 -2.70 7.01 -31.38
N GLN A 190 -3.70 7.26 -30.51
CA GLN A 190 -3.73 8.43 -29.62
C GLN A 190 -2.60 8.35 -28.58
N ARG A 191 -2.38 7.20 -27.96
CA ARG A 191 -1.25 7.00 -27.06
C ARG A 191 0.11 7.24 -27.73
N GLU A 192 0.27 6.85 -28.99
CA GLU A 192 1.52 7.09 -29.73
C GLU A 192 1.81 8.58 -29.95
N ILE A 193 0.79 9.43 -30.06
CA ILE A 193 0.96 10.89 -30.11
C ILE A 193 1.60 11.37 -28.79
N VAL A 194 1.05 10.93 -27.66
CA VAL A 194 1.57 11.24 -26.31
C VAL A 194 2.99 10.69 -26.15
N PHE A 195 3.22 9.44 -26.51
CA PHE A 195 4.50 8.74 -26.39
C PHE A 195 5.63 9.43 -27.17
N ARG A 196 5.34 9.87 -28.39
CA ARG A 196 6.32 10.64 -29.18
C ARG A 196 6.75 11.92 -28.49
N ASN A 197 5.84 12.64 -27.84
CA ASN A 197 6.18 13.86 -27.12
C ASN A 197 6.94 13.55 -25.83
N ALA A 198 6.54 12.51 -25.06
CA ALA A 198 7.25 12.06 -23.88
C ALA A 198 8.69 11.62 -24.21
N ARG A 199 8.88 10.86 -25.29
CA ARG A 199 10.20 10.47 -25.79
C ARG A 199 11.08 11.65 -26.11
N LYS A 200 10.53 12.66 -26.82
CA LYS A 200 11.23 13.94 -27.10
C LYS A 200 11.60 14.68 -25.82
N HIS A 201 10.73 14.68 -24.81
CA HIS A 201 11.03 15.33 -23.53
C HIS A 201 12.23 14.68 -22.82
N SER A 202 12.29 13.35 -22.76
CA SER A 202 13.44 12.63 -22.20
C SER A 202 14.74 12.91 -22.95
N LEU A 203 14.70 12.95 -24.28
CA LEU A 203 15.88 13.30 -25.08
C LEU A 203 16.33 14.76 -24.88
N LYS A 204 15.39 15.69 -24.64
CA LYS A 204 15.73 17.08 -24.24
C LYS A 204 16.48 17.11 -22.89
N PHE A 205 16.08 16.27 -21.94
CA PHE A 205 16.76 16.15 -20.67
C PHE A 205 18.16 15.56 -20.81
N TYR A 206 18.33 14.52 -21.62
CA TYR A 206 19.64 13.95 -21.91
C TYR A 206 20.59 15.00 -22.51
N TYR A 207 20.11 15.77 -23.49
CA TYR A 207 20.87 16.89 -24.04
C TYR A 207 21.19 17.94 -22.96
N HIS A 208 20.21 18.29 -22.11
CA HIS A 208 20.39 19.23 -21.00
C HIS A 208 21.50 18.78 -20.06
N LEU A 209 21.53 17.51 -19.65
CA LEU A 209 22.60 16.96 -18.82
C LEU A 209 23.98 17.13 -19.47
N GLN A 210 24.11 16.97 -20.79
CA GLN A 210 25.37 17.18 -21.50
C GLN A 210 25.79 18.66 -21.56
N GLN A 211 24.84 19.59 -21.51
CA GLN A 211 25.16 21.02 -21.44
C GLN A 211 25.62 21.42 -20.03
N GLN A 212 25.05 20.82 -18.99
CA GLN A 212 25.35 21.14 -17.60
C GLN A 212 26.61 20.43 -17.07
N SER A 213 27.04 19.33 -17.67
CA SER A 213 28.07 18.46 -17.12
C SER A 213 29.05 17.97 -18.18
N SER A 214 30.33 18.19 -17.93
CA SER A 214 31.38 17.59 -18.75
C SER A 214 31.40 16.08 -18.73
N LYS A 215 30.95 15.44 -17.64
CA LYS A 215 30.90 14.01 -17.46
C LYS A 215 29.84 13.36 -18.36
N PHE A 216 28.66 13.98 -18.48
CA PHE A 216 27.60 13.47 -19.37
C PHE A 216 27.96 13.58 -20.86
N ARG A 217 28.93 14.40 -21.23
CA ARG A 217 29.45 14.43 -22.61
C ARG A 217 30.14 13.14 -23.04
N TYR A 218 30.54 12.30 -22.09
CA TYR A 218 31.09 10.97 -22.32
C TYR A 218 30.08 9.85 -22.15
N MET A 219 28.82 10.16 -21.90
CA MET A 219 27.72 9.19 -21.75
C MET A 219 26.95 9.12 -23.04
N ALA A 220 26.82 7.96 -23.64
CA ALA A 220 26.03 7.69 -24.84
C ALA A 220 24.82 6.82 -24.53
N LEU A 221 23.75 6.92 -25.32
CA LEU A 221 22.64 5.95 -25.27
C LEU A 221 23.20 4.55 -25.53
N SER A 222 22.84 3.61 -24.64
CA SER A 222 23.23 2.21 -24.74
C SER A 222 22.37 1.46 -25.78
N ASP A 223 22.90 0.38 -26.33
CA ASP A 223 22.19 -0.50 -27.25
C ASP A 223 21.34 -1.58 -26.54
N GLU A 224 21.22 -1.55 -25.23
CA GLU A 224 20.52 -2.56 -24.40
C GLU A 224 19.09 -2.90 -24.88
N PHE A 225 18.39 -1.94 -25.45
CA PHE A 225 17.02 -2.16 -25.92
C PHE A 225 16.92 -2.71 -27.34
N GLY A 226 18.02 -2.76 -28.08
CA GLY A 226 18.03 -3.24 -29.47
C GLY A 226 17.16 -2.44 -30.45
N THR A 227 16.78 -1.23 -30.08
CA THR A 227 15.95 -0.32 -30.90
C THR A 227 16.83 0.66 -31.68
N ILE A 228 16.32 1.15 -32.82
CA ILE A 228 17.06 2.09 -33.68
C ILE A 228 17.39 3.40 -32.96
N ASP A 229 16.49 3.90 -32.14
CA ASP A 229 16.67 5.13 -31.36
C ASP A 229 17.34 4.89 -29.99
N LYS A 230 17.70 3.63 -29.67
CA LYS A 230 18.31 3.20 -28.41
C LYS A 230 17.48 3.52 -27.16
N LEU A 231 16.19 3.70 -27.34
CA LEU A 231 15.23 3.90 -26.27
C LEU A 231 14.38 2.64 -26.08
N PRO A 232 13.79 2.42 -24.89
CA PRO A 232 12.88 1.29 -24.71
C PRO A 232 11.67 1.39 -25.66
N PRO A 233 11.11 0.25 -26.10
CA PRO A 233 9.99 0.23 -27.05
C PRO A 233 8.70 0.82 -26.47
N LYS A 234 8.62 0.95 -25.15
CA LYS A 234 7.49 1.56 -24.41
C LYS A 234 7.98 2.37 -23.23
N PRO A 235 7.20 3.37 -22.75
CA PRO A 235 7.55 4.07 -21.54
C PRO A 235 7.44 3.18 -20.29
N TYR A 236 8.05 3.57 -19.19
CA TYR A 236 7.73 3.05 -17.88
C TYR A 236 6.34 3.55 -17.46
N ILE A 237 5.41 2.62 -17.33
CA ILE A 237 4.01 2.86 -16.99
C ILE A 237 3.85 2.51 -15.50
N ARG A 238 3.50 3.52 -14.69
CA ARG A 238 3.34 3.35 -13.25
C ARG A 238 1.94 2.92 -12.85
N GLU A 239 0.95 3.37 -13.60
CA GLU A 239 -0.46 3.16 -13.28
C GLU A 239 -1.22 2.69 -14.53
N SER A 240 -2.19 1.82 -14.36
CA SER A 240 -3.10 1.30 -15.38
C SER A 240 -4.54 1.67 -15.04
N LEU A 241 -5.52 1.07 -15.71
CA LEU A 241 -6.86 0.99 -15.13
C LEU A 241 -6.82 0.19 -13.82
N ARG A 242 -7.80 0.38 -12.99
CA ARG A 242 -8.04 -0.39 -11.78
C ARG A 242 -9.34 -1.18 -11.95
N LEU A 243 -9.26 -2.49 -11.73
CA LEU A 243 -10.43 -3.37 -11.83
C LEU A 243 -11.43 -3.06 -10.69
N VAL A 244 -12.70 -2.93 -10.99
CA VAL A 244 -13.76 -3.06 -9.98
C VAL A 244 -13.89 -4.55 -9.64
N ALA A 245 -13.03 -4.98 -8.71
CA ALA A 245 -12.91 -6.35 -8.23
C ALA A 245 -13.91 -6.64 -7.10
N GLN A 246 -13.94 -7.89 -6.64
CA GLN A 246 -14.75 -8.28 -5.48
C GLN A 246 -14.30 -7.60 -4.19
N HIS A 247 -13.02 -7.20 -4.11
CA HIS A 247 -12.49 -6.34 -3.07
C HIS A 247 -11.61 -5.25 -3.70
N ILE A 248 -11.70 -4.03 -3.16
CA ILE A 248 -10.83 -2.90 -3.54
C ILE A 248 -9.93 -2.62 -2.35
N VAL A 249 -8.65 -2.86 -2.50
CA VAL A 249 -7.63 -2.60 -1.46
C VAL A 249 -7.42 -1.10 -1.32
N ARG A 250 -7.52 -0.58 -0.10
CA ARG A 250 -7.49 0.85 0.24
C ARG A 250 -6.27 1.24 1.06
N GLU A 251 -5.94 2.53 1.10
CA GLU A 251 -4.81 3.07 1.84
C GLU A 251 -4.82 2.66 3.33
N GLN A 252 -5.96 2.79 4.00
CA GLN A 252 -6.10 2.46 5.42
C GLN A 252 -5.89 0.96 5.71
N GLU A 253 -6.07 0.08 4.75
CA GLU A 253 -5.84 -1.35 4.90
C GLU A 253 -4.36 -1.73 4.78
N VAL A 254 -3.59 -0.94 4.02
CA VAL A 254 -2.17 -1.20 3.75
C VAL A 254 -1.21 -0.39 4.62
N SER A 255 -1.72 0.61 5.32
CA SER A 255 -0.95 1.39 6.29
C SER A 255 -0.32 0.48 7.33
N GLY A 256 0.91 0.76 7.71
CA GLY A 256 1.61 -0.05 8.71
C GLY A 256 1.21 0.37 10.12
N PHE A 257 0.93 -0.61 10.97
CA PHE A 257 0.83 -0.39 12.41
C PHE A 257 2.16 0.15 12.96
N ALA A 258 2.18 1.34 13.51
CA ALA A 258 3.40 2.01 14.00
C ALA A 258 4.57 2.00 12.98
N GLY A 259 4.30 1.98 11.67
CA GLY A 259 5.29 2.17 10.61
C GLY A 259 5.67 0.92 9.81
N ARG A 260 6.67 1.07 8.97
CA ARG A 260 7.11 0.07 7.97
C ARG A 260 7.67 -1.25 8.53
N SER A 261 8.05 -1.28 9.79
CA SER A 261 8.61 -2.48 10.43
C SER A 261 7.53 -3.47 10.91
N ASN A 262 6.27 -3.11 10.79
CA ASN A 262 5.13 -3.90 11.25
C ASN A 262 4.30 -4.44 10.08
N TYR A 263 3.34 -5.31 10.40
CA TYR A 263 2.34 -5.72 9.43
C TYR A 263 1.45 -4.56 9.01
N ALA A 264 0.83 -4.69 7.85
CA ALA A 264 -0.24 -3.81 7.41
C ALA A 264 -1.43 -3.91 8.37
N MET A 265 -2.25 -2.87 8.36
CA MET A 265 -3.47 -2.80 9.17
C MET A 265 -4.41 -3.98 8.92
N LYS A 266 -4.41 -4.50 7.70
CA LYS A 266 -5.23 -5.65 7.32
C LYS A 266 -4.39 -6.74 6.67
N MET A 267 -4.40 -7.91 7.31
CA MET A 267 -3.79 -9.13 6.81
C MET A 267 -4.90 -10.08 6.35
N TYR A 268 -5.15 -10.11 5.06
CA TYR A 268 -6.30 -10.82 4.48
C TYR A 268 -6.21 -12.34 4.64
N PRO A 269 -7.33 -13.03 4.98
CA PRO A 269 -7.37 -14.49 5.08
C PRO A 269 -7.22 -15.19 3.72
N ASP A 270 -7.60 -14.53 2.63
CA ASP A 270 -7.46 -14.99 1.25
C ASP A 270 -6.20 -14.45 0.56
N ALA A 271 -5.12 -14.28 1.33
CA ALA A 271 -3.84 -13.77 0.84
C ALA A 271 -3.22 -14.66 -0.23
N VAL A 272 -2.67 -14.07 -1.31
CA VAL A 272 -2.05 -14.82 -2.42
C VAL A 272 -0.64 -14.36 -2.79
N PHE A 273 -0.20 -13.20 -2.33
CA PHE A 273 1.19 -12.76 -2.36
C PHE A 273 1.41 -11.65 -1.34
N SER A 274 2.67 -11.37 -1.02
CA SER A 274 3.07 -10.28 -0.13
C SER A 274 3.78 -9.17 -0.88
N TRP A 275 3.74 -7.97 -0.31
CA TRP A 275 4.43 -6.80 -0.84
C TRP A 275 4.65 -5.74 0.24
N GLN A 276 5.59 -4.85 -0.01
CA GLN A 276 5.82 -3.65 0.80
C GLN A 276 6.50 -2.60 -0.07
N PHE A 277 5.94 -1.39 -0.10
CA PHE A 277 6.56 -0.24 -0.74
C PHE A 277 5.98 1.05 -0.19
N GLU A 278 6.61 2.17 -0.51
CA GLU A 278 6.06 3.50 -0.21
C GLU A 278 4.85 3.80 -1.07
N LEU A 279 3.95 4.65 -0.57
CA LEU A 279 2.96 5.33 -1.39
C LEU A 279 3.72 6.36 -2.24
N ASP A 280 4.23 5.90 -3.37
CA ASP A 280 5.19 6.62 -4.20
C ASP A 280 4.49 7.34 -5.35
N PHE A 281 4.00 8.53 -5.02
CA PHE A 281 3.44 9.43 -6.02
C PHE A 281 4.57 10.16 -6.73
N HIS A 282 4.48 10.19 -8.06
CA HIS A 282 5.35 10.96 -8.93
C HIS A 282 4.72 12.32 -9.30
N PRO A 283 5.50 13.25 -9.88
CA PRO A 283 4.95 14.52 -10.35
C PRO A 283 3.85 14.31 -11.40
N THR A 284 2.60 14.58 -11.06
CA THR A 284 1.43 14.37 -11.93
C THR A 284 0.97 15.64 -12.64
N ARG A 285 1.47 16.80 -12.22
CA ARG A 285 1.07 18.11 -12.76
C ARG A 285 2.11 18.67 -13.70
N ARG A 286 1.66 19.20 -14.84
CA ARG A 286 2.50 20.03 -15.71
C ARG A 286 2.45 21.49 -15.23
N SER A 287 3.61 22.06 -14.92
CA SER A 287 3.77 23.45 -14.53
C SER A 287 4.43 24.24 -15.66
N TRP A 288 3.72 25.20 -16.24
CA TRP A 288 4.24 26.04 -17.31
C TRP A 288 5.24 27.04 -16.75
N THR A 289 6.42 27.12 -17.37
CA THR A 289 7.54 27.91 -16.85
C THR A 289 7.64 29.32 -17.47
N THR A 290 6.76 29.62 -18.41
CA THR A 290 6.67 30.92 -19.08
C THR A 290 5.22 31.36 -19.27
N ASP A 291 5.01 32.62 -19.65
CA ASP A 291 3.74 33.24 -20.00
C ASP A 291 3.10 32.66 -21.29
N GLN A 292 3.85 31.88 -22.05
CA GLN A 292 3.34 31.19 -23.25
C GLN A 292 2.36 30.06 -22.89
N GLY A 293 2.21 29.69 -21.60
CA GLY A 293 1.31 28.64 -21.14
C GLY A 293 1.56 27.33 -21.87
N GLU A 294 0.51 26.70 -22.39
CA GLU A 294 0.54 25.37 -23.04
C GLU A 294 1.44 25.31 -24.31
N ARG A 295 1.85 26.44 -24.86
CA ARG A 295 2.77 26.51 -25.98
C ARG A 295 4.24 26.61 -25.56
N GLY A 296 4.48 26.92 -24.30
CA GLY A 296 5.80 27.13 -23.73
C GLY A 296 6.43 25.90 -23.10
N PRO A 297 7.63 26.07 -22.55
CA PRO A 297 8.28 25.03 -21.75
C PRO A 297 7.52 24.79 -20.44
N TRP A 298 7.68 23.58 -19.91
CA TRP A 298 7.01 23.12 -18.70
C TRP A 298 7.93 22.21 -17.88
N GLU A 299 7.62 22.09 -16.63
CA GLU A 299 8.26 21.15 -15.68
C GLU A 299 7.21 20.23 -15.07
N ALA A 300 7.62 19.01 -14.76
CA ALA A 300 6.81 18.10 -13.98
C ALA A 300 6.80 18.54 -12.50
N ALA A 301 5.62 18.70 -11.91
CA ALA A 301 5.45 19.15 -10.54
C ALA A 301 4.51 18.20 -9.77
N PHE A 302 4.73 18.08 -8.44
CA PHE A 302 3.77 17.38 -7.61
C PHE A 302 2.50 18.19 -7.47
N ARG A 303 1.37 17.51 -7.64
CA ARG A 303 0.07 18.06 -7.27
C ARG A 303 -0.05 17.94 -5.75
N ASP A 304 -0.35 19.05 -5.10
CA ASP A 304 -0.54 19.15 -3.65
C ASP A 304 0.63 18.66 -2.79
N ARG A 305 0.33 18.34 -1.53
CA ARG A 305 1.30 17.88 -0.53
C ARG A 305 1.58 16.37 -0.60
N ARG A 306 1.10 15.65 -1.59
CA ARG A 306 1.46 14.25 -1.80
C ARG A 306 2.96 14.17 -2.03
N ARG A 307 3.69 13.93 -0.96
CA ARG A 307 5.14 13.92 -0.99
C ARG A 307 5.65 12.49 -0.97
N PHE A 308 6.64 12.29 -1.80
CA PHE A 308 7.59 11.21 -1.73
C PHE A 308 7.89 10.80 -0.28
N GLY A 309 7.63 9.53 0.07
CA GLY A 309 8.13 8.91 1.29
C GLY A 309 7.46 9.26 2.61
N ARG A 310 6.30 9.91 2.63
CA ARG A 310 5.64 10.24 3.90
C ARG A 310 4.83 9.09 4.48
N ASN A 311 4.20 8.26 3.65
CA ASN A 311 3.35 7.17 4.11
C ASN A 311 3.89 5.86 3.54
N GLY A 312 4.66 5.14 4.33
CA GLY A 312 5.06 3.77 4.00
C GLY A 312 3.93 2.81 4.33
N THR A 313 3.76 1.79 3.50
CA THR A 313 2.90 0.67 3.87
C THR A 313 3.56 -0.16 4.97
N GLY A 314 2.75 -0.90 5.72
CA GLY A 314 3.23 -2.04 6.48
C GLY A 314 3.69 -3.17 5.56
N ARG A 315 4.01 -4.30 6.12
CA ARG A 315 4.19 -5.55 5.38
C ARG A 315 2.82 -6.09 5.02
N CYS A 316 2.48 -6.00 3.75
CA CYS A 316 1.15 -6.29 3.23
C CYS A 316 1.03 -7.71 2.68
N VAL A 317 -0.18 -8.23 2.70
CA VAL A 317 -0.60 -9.36 1.88
C VAL A 317 -1.69 -8.90 0.92
N PHE A 318 -1.77 -9.49 -0.28
CA PHE A 318 -2.75 -9.12 -1.30
C PHE A 318 -3.87 -10.16 -1.36
N PRO A 319 -5.16 -9.75 -1.29
CA PRO A 319 -6.27 -10.68 -1.27
C PRO A 319 -6.60 -11.22 -2.66
N LEU A 320 -6.94 -12.51 -2.74
CA LEU A 320 -7.42 -13.17 -3.96
C LEU A 320 -8.59 -12.41 -4.59
N ARG A 321 -9.52 -11.92 -3.75
CA ARG A 321 -10.72 -11.20 -4.20
C ARG A 321 -10.41 -9.94 -5.02
N ALA A 322 -9.24 -9.35 -4.84
CA ALA A 322 -8.82 -8.18 -5.62
C ALA A 322 -8.24 -8.53 -7.01
N LEU A 323 -8.07 -9.82 -7.32
CA LEU A 323 -7.74 -10.30 -8.67
C LEU A 323 -8.99 -10.64 -9.50
N VAL A 324 -10.17 -10.78 -8.86
CA VAL A 324 -11.39 -11.32 -9.44
C VAL A 324 -12.38 -10.19 -9.75
N PRO A 325 -12.82 -10.04 -11.01
CA PRO A 325 -13.85 -9.07 -11.37
C PRO A 325 -15.16 -9.31 -10.60
N LYS A 326 -15.85 -8.25 -10.20
CA LYS A 326 -17.09 -8.37 -9.40
C LYS A 326 -18.24 -9.06 -10.13
N HIS A 327 -18.35 -8.85 -11.46
CA HIS A 327 -19.52 -9.30 -12.22
C HIS A 327 -19.19 -10.01 -13.54
N VAL A 328 -17.93 -10.32 -13.79
CA VAL A 328 -17.49 -11.00 -15.03
C VAL A 328 -16.73 -12.26 -14.65
N TYR A 329 -17.06 -13.35 -15.33
CA TYR A 329 -16.47 -14.68 -15.11
C TYR A 329 -15.45 -15.02 -16.19
N GLY A 330 -14.55 -15.97 -15.92
CA GLY A 330 -13.54 -16.41 -16.88
C GLY A 330 -12.42 -15.38 -17.13
N LEU A 331 -12.29 -14.38 -16.23
CA LEU A 331 -11.29 -13.32 -16.30
C LEU A 331 -10.64 -13.14 -14.93
N LEU A 332 -9.32 -12.94 -14.92
CA LEU A 332 -8.55 -12.51 -13.77
C LEU A 332 -7.68 -11.31 -14.16
N ALA A 333 -7.48 -10.41 -13.22
CA ALA A 333 -6.50 -9.32 -13.34
C ALA A 333 -5.11 -9.80 -12.93
N ALA A 334 -4.08 -9.18 -13.52
CA ALA A 334 -2.68 -9.32 -13.12
C ALA A 334 -1.96 -8.00 -13.35
N GLN A 335 -0.70 -7.90 -13.01
CA GLN A 335 0.16 -6.73 -13.20
C GLN A 335 -0.33 -5.50 -12.39
N LYS A 336 -0.75 -4.41 -13.04
CA LYS A 336 -1.11 -3.12 -12.42
C LYS A 336 -2.60 -2.79 -12.55
N ASN A 337 -3.40 -3.71 -13.07
CA ASN A 337 -4.84 -3.53 -13.31
C ASN A 337 -5.71 -4.25 -12.26
N LEU A 338 -5.22 -4.31 -11.02
CA LEU A 338 -5.81 -5.02 -9.89
C LEU A 338 -6.95 -4.23 -9.23
N GLY A 339 -7.66 -4.88 -8.31
CA GLY A 339 -8.66 -4.26 -7.45
C GLY A 339 -8.03 -3.48 -6.29
N PHE A 340 -7.64 -2.25 -6.53
CA PHE A 340 -7.11 -1.33 -5.53
C PHE A 340 -7.46 0.12 -5.90
N THR A 341 -7.30 1.04 -4.95
CA THR A 341 -7.47 2.47 -5.19
C THR A 341 -6.27 3.07 -5.93
N SER A 342 -6.40 4.30 -6.41
CA SER A 342 -5.29 5.04 -7.05
C SER A 342 -4.11 5.22 -6.10
N ILE A 343 -4.39 5.40 -4.79
CA ILE A 343 -3.35 5.54 -3.76
C ILE A 343 -2.58 4.24 -3.61
N VAL A 344 -3.25 3.12 -3.42
CA VAL A 344 -2.61 1.80 -3.28
C VAL A 344 -1.89 1.40 -4.57
N SER A 345 -2.42 1.78 -5.74
CA SER A 345 -1.73 1.54 -7.02
C SER A 345 -0.36 2.20 -7.10
N SER A 346 -0.15 3.32 -6.38
CA SER A 346 1.16 3.98 -6.31
C SER A 346 2.21 3.16 -5.56
N SER A 347 1.78 2.22 -4.73
CA SER A 347 2.62 1.36 -3.91
C SER A 347 2.73 -0.06 -4.46
N CYS A 348 1.62 -0.67 -4.91
CA CYS A 348 1.61 -2.04 -5.45
C CYS A 348 1.76 -2.03 -6.99
N ARG A 349 2.94 -1.67 -7.50
CA ARG A 349 3.18 -1.45 -8.95
C ARG A 349 4.58 -1.81 -9.46
N LEU A 350 5.49 -2.20 -8.57
CA LEU A 350 6.85 -2.57 -8.97
C LEU A 350 6.85 -3.89 -9.75
N HIS A 351 7.95 -4.17 -10.45
CA HIS A 351 8.01 -5.34 -11.33
C HIS A 351 7.94 -6.67 -10.57
N ASP A 352 8.57 -6.76 -9.39
CA ASP A 352 8.46 -7.90 -8.48
C ASP A 352 7.00 -8.16 -8.07
N GLN A 353 6.30 -7.13 -7.63
CA GLN A 353 4.87 -7.22 -7.26
C GLN A 353 3.98 -7.62 -8.44
N SER A 354 4.28 -7.08 -9.63
CA SER A 354 3.56 -7.46 -10.86
C SER A 354 3.79 -8.93 -11.25
N ILE A 355 5.00 -9.44 -11.04
CA ILE A 355 5.33 -10.86 -11.25
C ILE A 355 4.57 -11.72 -10.23
N HIS A 356 4.55 -11.33 -8.95
CA HIS A 356 3.81 -12.03 -7.90
C HIS A 356 2.30 -12.06 -8.18
N ALA A 357 1.72 -10.94 -8.63
CA ALA A 357 0.32 -10.90 -9.05
C ALA A 357 0.03 -11.86 -10.22
N GLY A 358 0.94 -11.92 -11.19
CA GLY A 358 0.83 -12.86 -12.31
C GLY A 358 0.91 -14.32 -11.88
N GLN A 359 1.85 -14.64 -10.99
CA GLN A 359 2.00 -15.97 -10.40
C GLN A 359 0.75 -16.39 -9.61
N ALA A 360 0.24 -15.48 -8.77
CA ALA A 360 -0.99 -15.69 -8.00
C ALA A 360 -2.20 -15.94 -8.90
N SER A 361 -2.39 -15.09 -9.93
CA SER A 361 -3.49 -15.26 -10.90
C SER A 361 -3.37 -16.57 -11.67
N GLY A 362 -2.14 -17.00 -11.99
CA GLY A 362 -1.88 -18.30 -12.61
C GLY A 362 -2.30 -19.48 -11.73
N ALA A 363 -1.96 -19.44 -10.43
CA ALA A 363 -2.36 -20.46 -9.46
C ALA A 363 -3.89 -20.52 -9.27
N VAL A 364 -4.52 -19.35 -9.14
CA VAL A 364 -6.00 -19.25 -9.04
C VAL A 364 -6.67 -19.81 -10.30
N ALA A 365 -6.15 -19.47 -11.49
CA ALA A 365 -6.68 -20.01 -12.74
C ALA A 365 -6.50 -21.54 -12.83
N ALA A 366 -5.35 -22.05 -12.41
CA ALA A 366 -5.08 -23.49 -12.43
C ALA A 366 -6.06 -24.29 -11.55
N VAL A 367 -6.32 -23.81 -10.33
CA VAL A 367 -7.31 -24.41 -9.41
C VAL A 367 -8.72 -24.33 -9.99
N SER A 368 -9.11 -23.17 -10.54
CA SER A 368 -10.41 -22.98 -11.21
C SER A 368 -10.60 -23.95 -12.38
N LEU A 369 -9.57 -24.15 -13.21
CA LEU A 369 -9.61 -25.07 -14.34
C LEU A 369 -9.68 -26.54 -13.92
N ARG A 370 -8.99 -26.90 -12.83
CA ARG A 370 -9.00 -28.27 -12.28
C ARG A 370 -10.38 -28.67 -11.76
N HIS A 371 -11.04 -27.76 -11.07
CA HIS A 371 -12.35 -28.01 -10.48
C HIS A 371 -13.52 -27.59 -11.36
N ASN A 372 -13.25 -26.97 -12.51
CA ASN A 372 -14.25 -26.45 -13.43
C ASN A 372 -15.27 -25.51 -12.76
N ASP A 373 -14.79 -24.70 -11.84
CA ASP A 373 -15.59 -23.75 -11.08
C ASP A 373 -15.06 -22.31 -11.22
N SER A 374 -15.72 -21.32 -10.61
CA SER A 374 -15.33 -19.92 -10.67
C SER A 374 -14.59 -19.50 -9.40
N PRO A 375 -13.48 -18.73 -9.51
CA PRO A 375 -12.73 -18.28 -8.33
C PRO A 375 -13.46 -17.23 -7.48
N GLY A 376 -14.63 -16.78 -7.91
CA GLY A 376 -15.39 -15.74 -7.22
C GLY A 376 -15.85 -16.07 -5.79
N GLY A 377 -15.87 -17.33 -5.42
CA GLY A 377 -16.23 -17.78 -4.06
C GLY A 377 -15.06 -18.41 -3.31
N TYR A 378 -13.84 -18.40 -3.85
CA TYR A 378 -12.72 -19.14 -3.26
C TYR A 378 -12.29 -18.61 -1.89
N TYR A 379 -12.49 -17.33 -1.65
CA TYR A 379 -12.21 -16.73 -0.34
C TYR A 379 -13.08 -17.32 0.79
N LEU A 380 -14.20 -18.00 0.45
CA LEU A 380 -15.09 -18.73 1.36
C LEU A 380 -14.83 -20.24 1.37
N GLN A 381 -13.85 -20.72 0.59
CA GLN A 381 -13.57 -22.14 0.39
C GLN A 381 -12.14 -22.47 0.83
N PRO A 382 -11.98 -22.88 2.11
CA PRO A 382 -10.64 -23.16 2.66
C PRO A 382 -9.83 -24.15 1.85
N GLU A 383 -10.49 -25.15 1.26
CA GLU A 383 -9.85 -26.19 0.45
C GLU A 383 -9.26 -25.59 -0.83
N ARG A 384 -9.97 -24.63 -1.44
CA ARG A 384 -9.48 -23.93 -2.64
C ARG A 384 -8.30 -23.02 -2.31
N LEU A 385 -8.38 -22.31 -1.18
CA LEU A 385 -7.27 -21.47 -0.69
C LEU A 385 -6.03 -22.32 -0.39
N ALA A 386 -6.19 -23.42 0.34
CA ALA A 386 -5.08 -24.33 0.66
C ALA A 386 -4.41 -24.88 -0.60
N GLU A 387 -5.18 -25.23 -1.63
CA GLU A 387 -4.66 -25.71 -2.91
C GLU A 387 -3.92 -24.61 -3.66
N ILE A 388 -4.43 -23.37 -3.65
CA ILE A 388 -3.74 -22.20 -4.23
C ILE A 388 -2.42 -21.94 -3.47
N TRP A 389 -2.44 -21.95 -2.15
CA TRP A 389 -1.23 -21.75 -1.33
C TRP A 389 -0.20 -22.84 -1.57
N SER A 390 -0.61 -24.11 -1.64
CA SER A 390 0.29 -25.21 -2.01
C SER A 390 0.94 -24.96 -3.38
N GLY A 391 0.13 -24.55 -4.36
CA GLY A 391 0.65 -24.20 -5.69
C GLY A 391 1.64 -23.05 -5.74
N LEU A 392 1.55 -22.12 -4.78
CA LEU A 392 2.41 -20.94 -4.70
C LEU A 392 3.65 -21.12 -3.80
N LEU A 393 3.55 -21.96 -2.77
CA LEU A 393 4.57 -22.12 -1.75
C LEU A 393 5.54 -23.27 -2.02
N GLU A 394 5.07 -24.34 -2.68
CA GLU A 394 5.85 -25.57 -2.85
C GLU A 394 6.79 -25.47 -4.04
N PRO A 395 8.12 -25.74 -3.84
CA PRO A 395 9.13 -25.62 -4.91
C PRO A 395 8.88 -26.54 -6.12
N GLU A 396 8.19 -27.66 -5.92
CA GLU A 396 7.84 -28.61 -6.98
C GLU A 396 6.90 -28.00 -8.02
N ASN A 397 6.16 -26.96 -7.65
CA ASN A 397 5.20 -26.27 -8.50
C ASN A 397 5.81 -25.05 -9.23
N GLY A 398 7.06 -24.71 -8.95
CA GLY A 398 7.76 -23.58 -9.54
C GLY A 398 8.58 -22.76 -8.53
N ALA A 399 8.80 -21.50 -8.81
CA ALA A 399 9.48 -20.63 -7.87
C ALA A 399 8.57 -20.33 -6.67
N PRO A 400 8.99 -20.69 -5.43
CA PRO A 400 8.16 -20.47 -4.26
C PRO A 400 7.93 -18.96 -4.03
N LEU A 401 6.69 -18.61 -3.70
CA LEU A 401 6.27 -17.24 -3.45
C LEU A 401 5.99 -17.03 -1.96
N ALA A 402 6.69 -16.11 -1.32
CA ALA A 402 6.38 -15.72 0.05
C ALA A 402 5.03 -14.99 0.10
N ILE A 403 4.03 -15.59 0.76
CA ILE A 403 2.71 -15.00 0.92
C ILE A 403 2.64 -14.27 2.26
N TRP A 404 3.13 -14.87 3.35
CA TRP A 404 3.24 -14.19 4.64
C TRP A 404 4.58 -13.44 4.72
N PRO A 405 4.58 -12.11 4.95
CA PRO A 405 5.78 -11.28 4.76
C PRO A 405 6.75 -11.27 5.93
N PHE A 406 7.29 -12.41 6.31
CA PHE A 406 8.37 -12.47 7.28
C PHE A 406 9.64 -11.79 6.77
N ALA A 407 10.39 -11.16 7.67
CA ALA A 407 11.65 -10.49 7.34
C ALA A 407 12.83 -11.46 7.18
N ASP A 408 12.71 -12.68 7.74
CA ASP A 408 13.81 -13.59 7.98
C ASP A 408 13.51 -15.06 7.62
N VAL A 409 12.48 -15.29 6.82
CA VAL A 409 12.15 -16.62 6.31
C VAL A 409 12.42 -16.64 4.80
N ASP A 410 13.55 -17.24 4.43
CA ASP A 410 13.98 -17.37 3.04
C ASP A 410 13.17 -18.48 2.34
N PRO A 411 12.75 -18.31 1.07
CA PRO A 411 12.12 -19.36 0.28
C PRO A 411 12.93 -20.68 0.16
N PHE A 412 14.24 -20.61 0.36
CA PHE A 412 15.12 -21.79 0.42
C PHE A 412 15.28 -22.39 1.82
N ASP A 413 14.66 -21.79 2.85
CA ASP A 413 14.64 -22.37 4.18
C ASP A 413 13.90 -23.71 4.18
N PRO A 414 14.44 -24.80 4.75
CA PRO A 414 13.76 -26.09 4.82
C PRO A 414 12.37 -26.06 5.47
N GLY A 415 12.15 -25.10 6.37
CA GLY A 415 10.87 -24.88 7.03
C GLY A 415 9.94 -23.91 6.31
N PHE A 416 10.34 -23.34 5.17
CA PHE A 416 9.59 -22.28 4.50
C PHE A 416 8.11 -22.59 4.32
N VAL A 417 7.79 -23.71 3.66
CA VAL A 417 6.40 -24.11 3.40
C VAL A 417 5.61 -24.24 4.71
N ALA A 418 6.17 -24.93 5.70
CA ALA A 418 5.51 -25.12 7.00
C ALA A 418 5.26 -23.79 7.72
N ILE A 419 6.25 -22.90 7.76
CA ILE A 419 6.14 -21.60 8.43
C ILE A 419 5.09 -20.74 7.72
N GLN A 420 5.09 -20.67 6.39
CA GLN A 420 4.12 -19.93 5.60
C GLN A 420 2.69 -20.47 5.80
N GLN A 421 2.50 -21.77 5.71
CA GLN A 421 1.19 -22.41 5.89
C GLN A 421 0.62 -22.17 7.29
N LEU A 422 1.45 -22.32 8.34
CA LEU A 422 1.02 -22.08 9.72
C LEU A 422 0.67 -20.59 9.93
N ALA A 423 1.39 -19.67 9.30
CA ALA A 423 1.07 -18.25 9.36
C ALA A 423 -0.25 -17.94 8.65
N LEU A 424 -0.46 -18.47 7.45
CA LEU A 424 -1.69 -18.28 6.67
C LEU A 424 -2.91 -18.87 7.38
N LEU A 425 -2.74 -20.00 8.07
CA LEU A 425 -3.77 -20.63 8.91
C LEU A 425 -3.93 -19.93 10.28
N ARG A 426 -3.18 -18.87 10.57
CA ARG A 426 -3.22 -18.13 11.85
C ARG A 426 -2.83 -18.96 13.07
N LEU A 427 -2.08 -20.02 12.90
CA LEU A 427 -1.69 -20.91 13.98
C LEU A 427 -0.43 -20.45 14.71
N LEU A 428 0.42 -19.60 14.10
CA LEU A 428 1.59 -19.09 14.77
C LEU A 428 1.21 -18.06 15.85
N PRO A 429 1.87 -18.09 17.02
CA PRO A 429 1.67 -17.10 18.08
C PRO A 429 2.38 -15.78 17.73
N LEU A 430 1.83 -15.04 16.77
CA LEU A 430 2.40 -13.78 16.29
C LEU A 430 1.69 -12.59 16.92
N GLY A 431 2.48 -11.61 17.36
CA GLY A 431 1.99 -10.28 17.66
C GLY A 431 2.10 -9.34 16.45
N PRO A 432 1.51 -8.15 16.51
CA PRO A 432 1.48 -7.20 15.40
C PRO A 432 2.88 -6.70 14.96
N SER A 433 3.85 -6.78 15.85
CA SER A 433 5.26 -6.41 15.60
C SER A 433 6.16 -7.61 15.28
N ASP A 434 5.64 -8.84 15.31
CA ASP A 434 6.40 -10.06 15.08
C ASP A 434 6.59 -10.34 13.59
N THR A 435 7.24 -9.42 12.90
CA THR A 435 7.56 -9.54 11.47
C THR A 435 8.76 -10.46 11.21
N SER A 436 9.39 -10.99 12.26
CA SER A 436 10.45 -12.00 12.17
C SER A 436 10.01 -13.28 12.88
N PHE A 437 10.06 -14.40 12.15
CA PHE A 437 9.76 -15.73 12.69
C PHE A 437 10.92 -16.28 13.55
N ARG A 438 12.16 -15.93 13.21
CA ARG A 438 13.41 -16.38 13.83
C ARG A 438 13.56 -17.89 13.73
N PRO A 439 13.70 -18.47 12.54
CA PRO A 439 13.66 -19.92 12.30
C PRO A 439 14.74 -20.68 13.07
N ASP A 440 15.91 -20.07 13.28
CA ASP A 440 17.05 -20.68 13.99
C ASP A 440 17.03 -20.47 15.52
N GLN A 441 16.09 -19.69 16.04
CA GLN A 441 15.96 -19.49 17.48
C GLN A 441 15.42 -20.75 18.16
N ALA A 442 15.95 -21.09 19.34
CA ALA A 442 15.39 -22.14 20.18
C ALA A 442 13.94 -21.81 20.57
N ALA A 443 13.05 -22.77 20.40
CA ALA A 443 11.65 -22.63 20.79
C ALA A 443 11.52 -22.70 22.32
N THR A 444 10.94 -21.67 22.93
CA THR A 444 10.67 -21.67 24.37
C THR A 444 9.43 -22.51 24.67
N SER A 445 9.34 -23.07 25.90
CA SER A 445 8.16 -23.82 26.34
C SER A 445 6.87 -23.00 26.21
N LYS A 446 6.93 -21.69 26.50
CA LYS A 446 5.79 -20.78 26.31
C LYS A 446 5.39 -20.70 24.84
N TRP A 447 6.34 -20.44 23.95
CA TRP A 447 6.05 -20.31 22.50
C TRP A 447 5.47 -21.62 21.92
N MET A 448 5.98 -22.77 22.34
CA MET A 448 5.44 -24.09 21.95
C MET A 448 4.02 -24.31 22.51
N GLY A 449 3.82 -23.95 23.78
CA GLY A 449 2.49 -24.03 24.42
C GLY A 449 1.46 -23.15 23.69
N ASP A 450 1.81 -21.91 23.39
CA ASP A 450 0.94 -20.98 22.64
C ASP A 450 0.63 -21.52 21.22
N LEU A 451 1.61 -22.11 20.53
CA LEU A 451 1.42 -22.71 19.21
C LEU A 451 0.48 -23.94 19.26
N THR A 452 0.71 -24.86 20.20
CA THR A 452 -0.13 -26.05 20.33
C THR A 452 -1.53 -25.73 20.79
N ALA A 453 -1.70 -24.71 21.65
CA ALA A 453 -3.02 -24.20 22.03
C ALA A 453 -3.79 -23.69 20.81
N LYS A 454 -3.18 -22.82 19.96
CA LYS A 454 -3.80 -22.34 18.72
C LYS A 454 -4.17 -23.48 17.76
N VAL A 455 -3.34 -24.52 17.65
CA VAL A 455 -3.62 -25.71 16.84
C VAL A 455 -4.85 -26.44 17.36
N ALA A 456 -4.96 -26.62 18.69
CA ALA A 456 -6.13 -27.28 19.31
C ALA A 456 -7.39 -26.42 19.23
N GLU A 457 -7.30 -25.12 19.49
CA GLU A 457 -8.39 -24.15 19.35
C GLU A 457 -8.93 -24.09 17.91
N ALA A 458 -8.03 -24.27 16.94
CA ALA A 458 -8.39 -24.39 15.53
C ALA A 458 -9.13 -25.69 15.21
N GLY A 459 -9.27 -26.63 16.12
CA GLY A 459 -9.99 -27.89 15.93
C GLY A 459 -9.15 -29.03 15.33
N TYR A 460 -7.83 -28.85 15.21
CA TYR A 460 -6.93 -29.95 14.84
C TYR A 460 -6.74 -30.90 16.00
N ARG A 461 -6.36 -32.15 15.71
CA ARG A 461 -6.01 -33.13 16.75
C ARG A 461 -4.88 -32.58 17.61
N ALA A 462 -5.06 -32.71 18.92
CA ALA A 462 -4.05 -32.26 19.87
C ALA A 462 -2.67 -32.90 19.59
N LEU A 463 -1.63 -32.08 19.67
CA LEU A 463 -0.26 -32.48 19.45
C LEU A 463 0.55 -32.24 20.75
N GLN A 464 1.13 -33.29 21.27
CA GLN A 464 2.11 -33.17 22.32
C GLN A 464 3.52 -33.11 21.69
N ILE A 465 4.18 -31.96 21.85
CA ILE A 465 5.54 -31.78 21.35
C ILE A 465 6.52 -32.11 22.46
N VAL A 466 7.17 -33.25 22.34
CA VAL A 466 8.28 -33.63 23.23
C VAL A 466 9.60 -33.34 22.53
N VAL A 467 10.26 -32.28 22.93
CA VAL A 467 11.51 -31.82 22.30
C VAL A 467 12.56 -31.48 23.33
N THR A 468 13.81 -31.47 22.91
CA THR A 468 14.93 -30.97 23.70
C THR A 468 14.85 -29.45 23.89
N ARG A 469 15.44 -28.89 24.95
CA ARG A 469 15.44 -27.44 25.23
C ARG A 469 16.11 -26.58 24.15
N THR A 470 16.77 -27.19 23.18
CA THR A 470 17.55 -26.51 22.11
C THR A 470 16.87 -26.61 20.74
N GLU A 471 15.66 -27.17 20.68
CA GLU A 471 14.97 -27.35 19.39
C GLU A 471 14.63 -26.01 18.74
N LYS A 472 14.92 -25.87 17.45
CA LYS A 472 14.71 -24.63 16.69
C LYS A 472 13.22 -24.45 16.34
N ARG A 473 12.77 -23.19 16.28
CA ARG A 473 11.39 -22.85 15.85
C ARG A 473 11.03 -23.45 14.50
N ARG A 474 11.98 -23.47 13.54
CA ARG A 474 11.83 -24.12 12.23
C ARG A 474 11.40 -25.56 12.36
N ASN A 475 12.08 -26.34 13.19
CA ASN A 475 11.82 -27.77 13.35
C ASN A 475 10.46 -27.99 14.02
N ILE A 476 10.10 -27.16 15.00
CA ILE A 476 8.76 -27.20 15.60
C ILE A 476 7.67 -26.91 14.55
N ALA A 477 7.88 -25.89 13.71
CA ALA A 477 6.94 -25.59 12.63
C ALA A 477 6.76 -26.77 11.66
N LEU A 478 7.86 -27.45 11.31
CA LEU A 478 7.83 -28.66 10.48
C LEU A 478 7.06 -29.81 11.15
N ILE A 479 7.29 -30.04 12.44
CA ILE A 479 6.57 -31.07 13.22
C ILE A 479 5.06 -30.76 13.23
N VAL A 480 4.69 -29.55 13.54
CA VAL A 480 3.27 -29.13 13.59
C VAL A 480 2.64 -29.24 12.22
N TRP A 481 3.28 -28.71 11.18
CA TRP A 481 2.75 -28.77 9.81
C TRP A 481 2.58 -30.21 9.34
N ASN A 482 3.56 -31.09 9.56
CA ASN A 482 3.45 -32.50 9.20
C ASN A 482 2.33 -33.24 9.96
N HIS A 483 2.01 -32.77 11.17
CA HIS A 483 0.88 -33.34 11.95
C HIS A 483 -0.47 -32.91 11.39
N ILE A 484 -0.61 -31.64 10.92
CA ILE A 484 -1.92 -31.10 10.54
C ILE A 484 -2.21 -31.13 9.03
N LYS A 485 -1.18 -31.14 8.16
CA LYS A 485 -1.34 -30.97 6.70
C LYS A 485 -2.30 -31.94 6.02
N ASN A 486 -2.49 -33.12 6.59
CA ASN A 486 -3.41 -34.15 6.07
C ASN A 486 -4.72 -34.25 6.86
N GLN A 487 -4.93 -33.36 7.83
CA GLN A 487 -6.19 -33.31 8.57
C GLN A 487 -7.19 -32.42 7.80
N PRO A 488 -8.50 -32.66 7.94
CA PRO A 488 -9.50 -31.74 7.39
C PRO A 488 -9.21 -30.31 7.88
N LEU A 489 -9.33 -29.36 6.97
CA LEU A 489 -9.18 -27.95 7.32
C LEU A 489 -10.25 -27.58 8.36
N PRO A 490 -9.86 -26.92 9.44
CA PRO A 490 -10.80 -26.62 10.50
C PRO A 490 -11.84 -25.60 10.02
N ARG A 491 -13.06 -25.74 10.57
CA ARG A 491 -14.13 -24.76 10.36
C ARG A 491 -13.78 -23.33 10.78
N LEU A 492 -12.65 -23.14 11.45
CA LEU A 492 -12.09 -21.87 11.90
C LEU A 492 -11.65 -20.94 10.78
N ILE A 493 -11.35 -21.43 9.58
CA ILE A 493 -11.14 -20.50 8.46
C ILE A 493 -12.43 -19.69 8.20
N HIS A 494 -13.62 -20.29 8.39
CA HIS A 494 -14.87 -19.54 8.36
C HIS A 494 -15.05 -18.59 9.55
N LYS A 495 -14.59 -18.94 10.77
CA LYS A 495 -14.55 -18.01 11.90
C LYS A 495 -13.42 -16.98 11.72
N ALA A 496 -12.25 -17.40 11.26
CA ALA A 496 -11.14 -16.52 10.92
C ALA A 496 -11.48 -15.58 9.75
N GLU A 497 -12.52 -15.85 9.00
CA GLU A 497 -13.03 -14.95 7.97
C GLU A 497 -13.86 -13.81 8.56
N ASN A 498 -14.56 -14.08 9.65
CA ASN A 498 -15.39 -13.10 10.32
C ASN A 498 -14.72 -12.47 11.54
N ASP A 499 -13.88 -13.22 12.27
CA ASP A 499 -13.23 -12.77 13.51
C ASP A 499 -12.08 -13.74 13.86
N ALA A 500 -10.88 -13.46 13.35
CA ALA A 500 -9.74 -14.41 13.41
C ALA A 500 -9.11 -14.54 14.80
N ASP A 501 -9.25 -13.55 15.64
CA ASP A 501 -8.67 -13.53 16.99
C ASP A 501 -9.71 -13.64 18.11
N GLY A 502 -11.00 -13.64 17.74
CA GLY A 502 -12.10 -13.83 18.68
C GLY A 502 -12.38 -12.62 19.56
N ASP A 503 -11.97 -11.42 19.13
CA ASP A 503 -12.19 -10.20 19.91
C ASP A 503 -13.59 -9.57 19.74
N GLY A 504 -14.42 -10.17 18.87
CA GLY A 504 -15.78 -9.72 18.57
C GLY A 504 -15.87 -8.75 17.40
N ILE A 505 -14.75 -8.48 16.71
CA ILE A 505 -14.70 -7.63 15.55
C ILE A 505 -14.53 -8.51 14.30
N GLU A 506 -15.40 -8.31 13.32
CA GLU A 506 -15.22 -9.00 12.05
C GLU A 506 -13.90 -8.59 11.41
N ASN A 507 -13.12 -9.56 10.89
CA ASN A 507 -11.85 -9.33 10.19
C ASN A 507 -11.93 -8.24 9.11
N ALA A 508 -13.11 -8.04 8.53
CA ALA A 508 -13.33 -6.99 7.54
C ALA A 508 -13.23 -5.57 8.13
N ASN A 509 -13.44 -5.48 9.44
CA ASN A 509 -13.45 -4.23 10.23
C ASN A 509 -12.35 -4.21 11.28
N ASP A 510 -11.63 -5.34 11.46
CA ASP A 510 -10.55 -5.48 12.43
C ASP A 510 -9.19 -5.25 11.75
N PRO A 511 -8.50 -4.18 12.11
CA PRO A 511 -7.18 -3.87 11.56
C PRO A 511 -6.05 -4.77 12.08
N LEU A 512 -6.31 -5.52 13.16
CA LEU A 512 -5.34 -6.45 13.75
C LEU A 512 -5.97 -7.85 13.93
N PRO A 513 -6.38 -8.51 12.87
CA PRO A 513 -7.22 -9.72 12.91
C PRO A 513 -6.53 -10.96 13.52
N PHE A 514 -5.42 -10.79 14.24
CA PHE A 514 -4.68 -11.85 14.94
C PHE A 514 -4.29 -11.46 16.36
N THR A 515 -4.77 -10.33 16.87
CA THR A 515 -4.35 -9.82 18.19
C THR A 515 -5.59 -9.47 19.00
N PRO A 516 -6.13 -10.42 19.78
CA PRO A 516 -7.34 -10.20 20.56
C PRO A 516 -7.25 -8.97 21.45
N GLY A 517 -8.29 -8.15 21.44
CA GLY A 517 -8.41 -7.00 22.32
C GLY A 517 -7.68 -5.72 21.88
N LEU A 518 -7.18 -5.65 20.67
CA LEU A 518 -6.69 -4.41 20.05
C LEU A 518 -7.79 -3.79 19.16
N SER A 519 -8.97 -3.63 19.72
CA SER A 519 -10.10 -2.95 19.09
C SER A 519 -9.92 -1.43 18.90
N SER A 520 -8.79 -0.88 19.34
CA SER A 520 -8.44 0.54 19.20
C SER A 520 -8.46 1.05 17.76
N TRP A 521 -8.13 0.17 16.84
CA TRP A 521 -8.06 0.48 15.41
C TRP A 521 -9.42 0.72 14.75
N ILE A 522 -10.52 0.35 15.41
CA ILE A 522 -11.87 0.62 14.91
C ILE A 522 -12.19 2.11 15.00
N LEU A 523 -11.65 2.77 16.00
CA LEU A 523 -11.93 4.20 16.21
C LEU A 523 -11.10 5.08 15.29
N ASP A 524 -9.88 4.67 14.98
CA ASP A 524 -8.98 5.39 14.06
C ASP A 524 -8.17 4.40 13.19
N PRO A 525 -8.84 3.65 12.28
CA PRO A 525 -8.23 2.58 11.51
C PRO A 525 -7.14 3.04 10.54
N ASN A 526 -7.08 4.32 10.25
CA ASN A 526 -6.15 4.93 9.32
C ASN A 526 -5.10 5.84 9.98
N HIS A 527 -5.11 5.91 11.31
CA HIS A 527 -4.22 6.77 12.12
C HIS A 527 -4.23 8.24 11.69
N ASP A 528 -5.36 8.73 11.25
CA ASP A 528 -5.52 10.14 10.89
C ASP A 528 -5.95 11.01 12.06
N GLY A 529 -6.12 10.43 13.24
CA GLY A 529 -6.58 11.08 14.45
C GLY A 529 -8.10 11.23 14.55
N LEU A 530 -8.85 10.55 13.66
CA LEU A 530 -10.31 10.57 13.65
C LEU A 530 -10.88 9.20 13.98
N PRO A 531 -11.80 9.08 14.95
CA PRO A 531 -12.45 7.83 15.21
C PRO A 531 -13.37 7.41 14.06
N ALA A 532 -13.31 6.14 13.66
CA ALA A 532 -14.22 5.59 12.64
C ALA A 532 -15.67 5.50 13.14
N VAL A 533 -15.85 5.32 14.45
CA VAL A 533 -17.18 5.33 15.09
C VAL A 533 -17.55 6.77 15.44
N LEU A 534 -18.62 7.26 14.84
CA LEU A 534 -19.11 8.62 15.03
C LEU A 534 -20.44 8.62 15.79
N PRO A 535 -20.78 9.75 16.48
CA PRO A 535 -22.10 9.87 17.14
C PRO A 535 -23.27 9.68 16.14
N PRO A 536 -24.45 9.27 16.63
CA PRO A 536 -24.79 9.15 18.06
C PRO A 536 -24.20 7.90 18.73
N PHE A 537 -23.55 8.08 19.86
CA PHE A 537 -23.02 6.96 20.65
C PHE A 537 -24.15 6.19 21.37
N ALA A 538 -23.86 4.95 21.75
CA ALA A 538 -24.76 4.15 22.58
C ALA A 538 -25.02 4.83 23.93
N LYS A 539 -26.12 4.46 24.58
CA LYS A 539 -26.49 5.02 25.90
C LYS A 539 -25.38 4.71 26.94
N GLY A 540 -24.94 5.72 27.63
CA GLY A 540 -23.90 5.61 28.66
C GLY A 540 -22.48 5.90 28.19
N VAL A 541 -22.24 5.95 26.89
CA VAL A 541 -20.94 6.36 26.34
C VAL A 541 -20.68 7.84 26.59
N ARG A 542 -19.47 8.17 27.04
CA ARG A 542 -19.00 9.56 27.24
C ARG A 542 -17.79 9.80 26.36
N ALA A 543 -17.78 10.90 25.62
CA ALA A 543 -16.69 11.26 24.71
C ALA A 543 -16.22 12.69 24.96
N PHE A 544 -14.91 12.88 24.99
CA PHE A 544 -14.25 14.15 25.28
C PHE A 544 -13.27 14.52 24.20
N ASN A 545 -13.33 15.78 23.76
CA ASN A 545 -12.40 16.39 22.84
C ASN A 545 -11.52 17.37 23.60
N PHE A 546 -10.24 17.07 23.74
CA PHE A 546 -9.27 17.92 24.41
C PHE A 546 -8.76 19.00 23.46
N THR A 547 -9.09 20.25 23.73
CA THR A 547 -8.79 21.35 22.81
C THR A 547 -8.67 22.69 23.59
N SER A 548 -8.45 23.79 22.93
CA SER A 548 -8.46 25.11 23.56
C SER A 548 -9.90 25.57 23.87
N ALA A 549 -10.07 26.53 24.76
CA ALA A 549 -11.39 27.11 25.10
C ALA A 549 -12.13 27.71 23.88
N LYS A 550 -11.39 28.05 22.81
CA LYS A 550 -11.93 28.54 21.54
C LYS A 550 -11.96 27.45 20.45
N GLY A 551 -11.61 26.21 20.80
CA GLY A 551 -11.56 25.10 19.87
C GLY A 551 -12.95 24.75 19.32
N PRO A 552 -12.98 24.22 18.09
CA PRO A 552 -14.24 23.83 17.46
C PRO A 552 -14.92 22.68 18.20
N LYS A 553 -16.25 22.60 18.09
CA LYS A 553 -17.04 21.55 18.72
C LYS A 553 -17.25 20.38 17.74
N ARG A 554 -17.16 19.16 18.25
CA ARG A 554 -17.55 17.94 17.54
C ARG A 554 -18.84 17.41 18.13
N GLN A 555 -19.81 17.05 17.29
CA GLN A 555 -21.07 16.45 17.75
C GLN A 555 -20.79 15.18 18.57
N GLY A 556 -21.45 15.04 19.72
CA GLY A 556 -21.30 13.90 20.62
C GLY A 556 -20.12 13.98 21.58
N PHE A 557 -19.20 14.94 21.40
CA PHE A 557 -18.06 15.15 22.27
C PHE A 557 -18.26 16.39 23.18
N VAL A 558 -17.79 16.27 24.40
CA VAL A 558 -17.66 17.39 25.34
C VAL A 558 -16.25 17.98 25.14
N ASN A 559 -16.16 19.27 24.83
CA ASN A 559 -14.88 19.96 24.79
C ASN A 559 -14.30 20.12 26.20
N ASP A 560 -13.07 19.62 26.39
CA ASP A 560 -12.25 19.83 27.59
C ASP A 560 -11.08 20.74 27.22
N SER A 561 -10.97 21.87 27.88
CA SER A 561 -9.90 22.85 27.61
C SER A 561 -8.91 22.96 28.78
N GLY A 562 -8.70 21.87 29.50
CA GLY A 562 -7.67 21.76 30.51
C GLY A 562 -8.05 22.31 31.87
N GLN A 563 -9.34 22.54 32.15
CA GLN A 563 -9.81 23.03 33.47
C GLN A 563 -9.61 21.95 34.53
N SER A 564 -9.42 22.45 35.78
CA SER A 564 -9.42 21.58 36.97
C SER A 564 -10.74 20.83 37.08
N PHE A 565 -10.69 19.66 37.73
CA PHE A 565 -11.87 18.85 37.98
C PHE A 565 -12.96 19.66 38.70
N ASP A 566 -14.16 19.53 38.19
CA ASP A 566 -15.35 20.17 38.78
C ASP A 566 -16.46 19.12 38.95
N ASP A 567 -17.06 19.11 40.14
CA ASP A 567 -18.09 18.15 40.51
C ASP A 567 -19.39 18.29 39.71
N GLN A 568 -19.68 19.49 39.21
CA GLN A 568 -20.89 19.76 38.44
C GLN A 568 -20.76 19.23 37.02
N SER A 569 -19.60 19.43 36.34
CA SER A 569 -19.30 18.87 35.04
C SER A 569 -18.98 17.35 35.11
N GLY A 570 -18.51 16.92 36.27
CA GLY A 570 -18.11 15.54 36.53
C GLY A 570 -16.87 15.10 35.77
N SER A 571 -16.03 16.04 35.31
CA SER A 571 -14.74 15.73 34.65
C SER A 571 -13.76 16.90 34.78
N GLY A 572 -12.49 16.66 34.59
CA GLY A 572 -11.44 17.66 34.59
C GLY A 572 -10.08 17.16 35.05
N TRP A 573 -9.13 18.05 35.14
CA TRP A 573 -7.72 17.78 35.44
C TRP A 573 -7.43 18.00 36.93
N ARG A 574 -6.43 17.29 37.42
CA ARG A 574 -5.95 17.53 38.81
C ARG A 574 -5.35 18.93 38.98
N SER A 575 -4.58 19.35 37.95
CA SER A 575 -4.05 20.70 37.85
C SER A 575 -4.81 21.49 36.78
N ASP A 576 -4.79 22.83 36.87
CA ASP A 576 -5.31 23.68 35.80
C ASP A 576 -4.33 23.70 34.61
N LEU A 577 -4.66 22.96 33.54
CA LEU A 577 -3.95 22.90 32.29
C LEU A 577 -4.55 23.80 31.19
N SER A 578 -5.42 24.76 31.54
CA SER A 578 -6.09 25.64 30.57
C SER A 578 -5.12 26.47 29.70
N ARG A 579 -3.91 26.72 30.18
CA ARG A 579 -2.81 27.36 29.44
C ARG A 579 -1.97 26.35 28.62
N ASN A 580 -2.16 25.08 28.86
CA ASN A 580 -1.45 23.98 28.22
C ASN A 580 -2.31 23.35 27.11
N THR A 581 -2.95 24.16 26.30
CA THR A 581 -3.76 23.75 25.17
C THR A 581 -3.16 24.28 23.89
N ARG A 582 -3.41 23.57 22.80
CA ARG A 582 -3.04 24.01 21.44
C ARG A 582 -4.21 23.82 20.49
N LEU A 583 -4.25 24.67 19.48
CA LEU A 583 -5.11 24.59 18.32
C LEU A 583 -4.22 24.80 17.09
N ARG A 584 -4.29 23.89 16.13
CA ARG A 584 -3.40 23.88 14.94
C ARG A 584 -4.03 24.52 13.71
N ASN A 585 -5.37 24.62 13.67
CA ASN A 585 -6.14 25.09 12.50
C ASN A 585 -5.74 24.34 11.22
N PHE A 586 -5.55 23.02 11.34
CA PHE A 586 -4.92 22.21 10.31
C PHE A 586 -5.88 21.83 9.18
N ASP A 587 -7.11 21.36 9.50
CA ASP A 587 -8.07 20.90 8.51
C ASP A 587 -9.55 21.09 8.91
N ASN A 588 -9.81 21.90 9.89
CA ASN A 588 -11.13 22.15 10.50
C ASN A 588 -11.77 20.90 11.15
N GLU A 589 -10.98 19.82 11.39
CA GLU A 589 -11.48 18.66 12.12
C GLU A 589 -11.18 18.78 13.62
N PRO A 590 -12.20 18.99 14.48
CA PRO A 590 -12.03 19.28 15.88
C PRO A 590 -11.17 18.29 16.67
N LEU A 591 -11.23 17.01 16.33
CA LEU A 591 -10.56 15.95 17.06
C LEU A 591 -9.07 15.84 16.77
N ARG A 592 -8.59 16.41 15.66
CA ARG A 592 -7.16 16.45 15.27
C ARG A 592 -6.52 17.81 15.48
N ASP A 593 -7.37 18.84 15.52
CA ASP A 593 -6.91 20.22 15.48
C ASP A 593 -6.44 20.72 16.83
N GLY A 594 -6.93 20.12 17.92
CA GLY A 594 -6.62 20.52 19.28
C GLY A 594 -6.07 19.41 20.16
N PHE A 595 -5.40 19.82 21.23
CA PHE A 595 -4.98 18.92 22.32
C PHE A 595 -4.72 19.68 23.60
N VAL A 596 -4.80 18.97 24.74
CA VAL A 596 -4.24 19.36 26.04
C VAL A 596 -2.93 18.61 26.22
N PHE A 597 -1.91 19.25 26.81
CA PHE A 597 -0.60 18.64 27.02
C PHE A 597 0.00 18.94 28.39
N THR A 598 0.90 18.09 28.83
CA THR A 598 1.74 18.33 30.00
C THR A 598 3.20 18.05 29.71
N ARG A 599 4.10 18.73 30.45
CA ARG A 599 5.56 18.48 30.43
C ARG A 599 6.03 17.62 31.59
N LYS A 600 5.11 17.34 32.53
CA LYS A 600 5.26 16.43 33.65
C LYS A 600 4.02 15.54 33.68
N GLN A 601 3.91 14.72 34.69
CA GLN A 601 2.71 13.91 34.85
C GLN A 601 1.55 14.75 35.34
N ASP A 602 0.37 14.58 34.73
CA ASP A 602 -0.91 15.11 35.23
C ASP A 602 -2.03 14.08 35.03
N VAL A 603 -3.15 14.29 35.73
CA VAL A 603 -4.25 13.35 35.82
C VAL A 603 -5.55 14.03 35.44
N TRP A 604 -6.27 13.42 34.52
CA TRP A 604 -7.63 13.73 34.17
C TRP A 604 -8.57 12.68 34.76
N GLU A 605 -9.71 13.11 35.32
CA GLU A 605 -10.70 12.23 35.91
C GLU A 605 -12.08 12.50 35.32
N CYS A 606 -12.90 11.45 35.26
CA CYS A 606 -14.30 11.53 34.85
C CYS A 606 -15.17 10.69 35.79
N LYS A 607 -16.21 11.29 36.37
CA LYS A 607 -17.22 10.56 37.15
C LYS A 607 -17.92 9.53 36.27
N VAL A 608 -17.89 8.28 36.65
CA VAL A 608 -18.57 7.16 36.00
C VAL A 608 -19.10 6.17 37.04
N GLU A 609 -20.01 5.31 36.66
CA GLU A 609 -20.46 4.24 37.54
C GLU A 609 -19.35 3.20 37.75
N ASN A 610 -19.33 2.57 38.93
CA ASN A 610 -18.42 1.47 39.20
C ASN A 610 -18.74 0.29 38.27
N GLY A 611 -17.72 -0.34 37.76
CA GLY A 611 -17.85 -1.45 36.78
C GLY A 611 -16.74 -1.50 35.78
N ARG A 612 -16.93 -2.29 34.74
CA ARG A 612 -15.97 -2.43 33.65
C ARG A 612 -16.23 -1.37 32.58
N TRP A 613 -15.17 -0.74 32.14
CA TRP A 613 -15.19 0.29 31.11
C TRP A 613 -14.19 -0.01 30.03
N LYS A 614 -14.61 0.11 28.78
CA LYS A 614 -13.72 0.14 27.63
C LYS A 614 -13.36 1.59 27.34
N VAL A 615 -12.06 1.87 27.33
CA VAL A 615 -11.54 3.23 27.18
C VAL A 615 -10.71 3.31 25.93
N TYR A 616 -10.99 4.31 25.12
CA TYR A 616 -10.26 4.65 23.92
C TYR A 616 -9.67 6.05 24.10
N ALA A 617 -8.40 6.22 23.74
CA ALA A 617 -7.74 7.51 23.82
C ALA A 617 -6.80 7.71 22.63
N CYS A 618 -6.71 8.94 22.15
CA CYS A 618 -5.85 9.32 21.05
C CYS A 618 -4.92 10.45 21.44
N PHE A 619 -3.66 10.38 21.01
CA PHE A 619 -2.67 11.43 21.19
C PHE A 619 -1.77 11.59 19.96
N GLY A 620 -1.43 12.82 19.64
CA GLY A 620 -0.60 13.21 18.51
C GLY A 620 -0.70 14.72 18.26
N ASP A 621 0.10 15.21 17.33
CA ASP A 621 0.11 16.62 16.94
C ASP A 621 0.14 16.72 15.41
N ALA A 622 -0.78 17.48 14.85
CA ALA A 622 -0.90 17.64 13.40
C ALA A 622 0.33 18.30 12.74
N GLU A 623 1.05 19.17 13.50
CA GLU A 623 2.14 19.98 12.93
C GLU A 623 3.53 19.61 13.46
N HIS A 624 3.64 19.07 14.68
CA HIS A 624 4.93 18.87 15.32
C HIS A 624 5.12 17.44 15.84
N PRO A 625 6.33 16.89 15.76
CA PRO A 625 6.64 15.62 16.39
C PRO A 625 6.56 15.74 17.91
N GLN A 626 6.03 14.70 18.56
CA GLN A 626 5.92 14.60 20.00
C GLN A 626 6.64 13.33 20.47
N PRO A 627 7.90 13.45 20.95
CA PRO A 627 8.67 12.29 21.39
C PRO A 627 8.31 11.90 22.84
N GLY A 628 8.47 10.62 23.15
CA GLY A 628 8.45 10.10 24.52
C GLY A 628 7.11 10.21 25.24
N GLN A 629 6.00 10.19 24.54
CA GLN A 629 4.65 10.31 25.14
C GLN A 629 4.31 9.10 26.02
N GLN A 630 3.61 9.34 27.12
CA GLN A 630 3.23 8.31 28.07
C GLN A 630 1.80 8.49 28.56
N LEU A 631 1.05 7.38 28.62
CA LEU A 631 -0.35 7.36 29.04
C LEU A 631 -0.64 6.12 29.89
N SER A 632 -1.38 6.33 30.97
CA SER A 632 -1.91 5.28 31.83
C SER A 632 -3.40 5.49 32.08
N ILE A 633 -4.15 4.39 32.23
CA ILE A 633 -5.58 4.40 32.54
C ILE A 633 -5.81 3.47 33.73
N GLU A 634 -6.45 3.96 34.79
CA GLU A 634 -6.62 3.23 36.06
C GLU A 634 -5.29 2.62 36.55
N SER A 635 -4.24 3.42 36.56
CA SER A 635 -2.87 3.00 36.94
C SER A 635 -2.22 1.97 35.99
N LYS A 636 -2.92 1.46 34.98
CA LYS A 636 -2.37 0.56 33.98
C LYS A 636 -1.65 1.39 32.89
N VAL A 637 -0.35 1.15 32.72
CA VAL A 637 0.44 1.81 31.66
C VAL A 637 -0.01 1.24 30.30
N ILE A 638 -0.53 2.10 29.43
CA ILE A 638 -1.06 1.73 28.11
C ILE A 638 -0.09 2.13 27.00
N ALA A 639 0.50 3.32 27.12
CA ALA A 639 1.56 3.78 26.21
C ALA A 639 2.76 4.24 27.04
N LYS A 640 3.97 3.83 26.66
CA LYS A 640 5.21 4.16 27.35
C LYS A 640 6.28 4.58 26.36
N LYS A 641 6.69 5.86 26.44
CA LYS A 641 7.73 6.47 25.59
C LYS A 641 7.45 6.29 24.09
N ILE A 642 6.22 6.62 23.67
CA ILE A 642 5.80 6.56 22.28
C ILE A 642 6.18 7.86 21.57
N ASP A 643 6.81 7.75 20.42
CA ASP A 643 7.14 8.87 19.55
C ASP A 643 6.08 8.98 18.44
N THR A 644 5.53 10.18 18.23
CA THR A 644 4.68 10.48 17.08
C THR A 644 5.34 11.54 16.20
N SER A 645 5.36 11.32 14.90
CA SER A 645 5.78 12.32 13.92
C SER A 645 4.71 13.40 13.74
N ALA A 646 5.06 14.53 13.14
CA ALA A 646 4.08 15.56 12.77
C ALA A 646 3.00 14.95 11.86
N GLY A 647 1.72 15.15 12.20
CA GLY A 647 0.57 14.58 11.49
C GLY A 647 0.31 13.10 11.76
N GLN A 648 1.05 12.50 12.68
CA GLN A 648 0.81 11.13 13.14
C GLN A 648 0.08 11.16 14.48
N PHE A 649 -0.95 10.34 14.59
CA PHE A 649 -1.72 10.14 15.81
C PHE A 649 -1.59 8.69 16.26
N HIS A 650 -1.61 8.49 17.57
CA HIS A 650 -1.53 7.17 18.19
C HIS A 650 -2.78 6.95 19.03
N GLU A 651 -3.51 5.90 18.69
CA GLU A 651 -4.69 5.50 19.44
C GLU A 651 -4.37 4.32 20.34
N VAL A 652 -5.01 4.30 21.50
CA VAL A 652 -4.90 3.20 22.45
C VAL A 652 -6.29 2.80 22.94
N THR A 653 -6.45 1.50 23.18
CA THR A 653 -7.65 0.96 23.83
C THR A 653 -7.29 0.07 24.99
N THR A 654 -8.11 0.09 26.02
CA THR A 654 -7.98 -0.83 27.14
C THR A 654 -9.32 -1.04 27.81
N VAL A 655 -9.43 -2.17 28.51
CA VAL A 655 -10.52 -2.42 29.45
C VAL A 655 -9.98 -2.25 30.86
N VAL A 656 -10.69 -1.47 31.66
CA VAL A 656 -10.36 -1.20 33.06
C VAL A 656 -11.57 -1.45 33.94
N THR A 657 -11.34 -1.57 35.25
CA THR A 657 -12.39 -1.66 36.27
C THR A 657 -12.33 -0.44 37.16
N VAL A 658 -13.40 0.31 37.20
CA VAL A 658 -13.57 1.46 38.09
C VAL A 658 -14.24 0.98 39.38
N SER A 659 -13.69 1.35 40.51
CA SER A 659 -14.21 0.96 41.84
C SER A 659 -14.49 2.11 42.79
N ASP A 660 -14.09 3.32 42.42
CA ASP A 660 -14.18 4.54 43.24
C ASP A 660 -15.11 5.62 42.66
N GLY A 661 -15.84 5.28 41.58
CA GLY A 661 -16.75 6.19 40.90
C GLY A 661 -16.08 7.19 39.97
N ARG A 662 -14.77 7.03 39.69
CA ARG A 662 -14.00 7.93 38.81
C ARG A 662 -13.10 7.12 37.88
N LEU A 663 -13.19 7.38 36.60
CA LEU A 663 -12.23 6.84 35.62
C LEU A 663 -11.06 7.83 35.49
N THR A 664 -9.86 7.32 35.69
CA THR A 664 -8.61 8.08 35.79
C THR A 664 -7.74 7.89 34.56
N VAL A 665 -7.40 8.96 33.87
CA VAL A 665 -6.44 9.01 32.76
C VAL A 665 -5.22 9.83 33.18
N THR A 666 -4.06 9.22 33.19
CA THR A 666 -2.79 9.88 33.53
C THR A 666 -1.95 10.06 32.28
N ILE A 667 -1.53 11.27 31.98
CA ILE A 667 -0.62 11.57 30.87
C ILE A 667 0.70 12.11 31.39
N GLY A 668 1.78 11.87 30.64
CA GLY A 668 3.12 12.38 30.91
C GLY A 668 3.99 11.46 31.77
N ASP A 669 5.29 11.76 31.76
CA ASP A 669 6.31 11.06 32.53
C ASP A 669 6.49 11.76 33.89
N PRO A 670 6.44 11.02 35.03
CA PRO A 670 6.69 11.62 36.34
C PRO A 670 8.08 12.28 36.46
N ASP A 671 9.07 11.78 35.73
CA ASP A 671 10.43 12.34 35.70
C ASP A 671 10.51 13.59 34.78
N GLY A 672 9.49 13.84 33.97
CA GLY A 672 9.46 14.94 33.02
C GLY A 672 10.32 14.68 31.77
N GLY A 673 10.58 15.73 30.98
CA GLY A 673 11.55 15.70 29.87
C GLY A 673 10.93 15.64 28.48
N SER A 674 9.66 15.24 28.32
CA SER A 674 8.93 15.26 27.05
C SER A 674 7.49 15.72 27.24
N ASN A 675 6.90 16.26 26.17
CA ASN A 675 5.47 16.57 26.18
C ASN A 675 4.68 15.29 25.94
N THR A 676 3.62 15.08 26.72
CA THR A 676 2.53 14.18 26.35
C THR A 676 1.30 15.01 26.06
N CYS A 677 0.72 14.84 24.90
CA CYS A 677 -0.54 15.46 24.50
C CYS A 677 -1.66 14.41 24.48
N ILE A 678 -2.90 14.86 24.58
CA ILE A 678 -4.09 14.05 24.41
C ILE A 678 -5.10 14.83 23.57
N ASN A 679 -5.66 14.17 22.56
CA ASN A 679 -6.60 14.76 21.62
C ASN A 679 -8.06 14.44 21.97
N TRP A 680 -8.37 13.18 22.23
CA TRP A 680 -9.71 12.76 22.61
C TRP A 680 -9.71 11.46 23.42
N VAL A 681 -10.81 11.25 24.15
CA VAL A 681 -11.08 10.03 24.92
C VAL A 681 -12.55 9.65 24.74
N ILE A 682 -12.81 8.35 24.57
CA ILE A 682 -14.16 7.78 24.57
C ILE A 682 -14.22 6.71 25.65
N LEU A 683 -15.25 6.78 26.50
CA LEU A 683 -15.53 5.89 27.62
C LEU A 683 -16.80 5.11 27.33
N GLU A 684 -16.71 3.81 27.20
CA GLU A 684 -17.83 2.91 26.90
C GLU A 684 -18.08 1.96 28.07
N PRO A 685 -19.27 1.94 28.66
CA PRO A 685 -19.61 0.98 29.72
C PRO A 685 -19.76 -0.43 29.12
N MET A 686 -19.27 -1.45 29.85
CA MET A 686 -19.30 -2.85 29.43
C MET A 686 -20.30 -3.68 30.24
#